data_bef3bac7758d47fa9e4e112207081315
#
_entry.id   bef3bac7758d47fa9e4e112207081315
#
_cell.length_a   1.000
_cell.length_b   1.000
_cell.length_c   1.000
_cell.angle_alpha   90.00
_cell.angle_beta   90.00
_cell.angle_gamma   90.00
#
_symmetry.space_group_name_H-M   'P 1'
#
loop_
_entity.id
_entity.type
_entity.pdbx_description
1 polymer ?
#
loop_
_entity_poly.entity_id
_entity_poly.type
_entity_poly.pdbx_seq_one_letter_code
_entity_poly.pdbx_strand_id
1 'polypeptide(L)'
;MYYLGEPALSYFHRQKILQSIQNFIPALSDLNAHYLYFTHLKSDLSEQEERRLFALLRESTHYVPGNKSGEINELFVELFVVPRPGTISPWSSKATDIAHVCGLTAIKRLEHGILWQFFTTDLLTDEQIKQLTPLIHDKMTQVVLSNLAATDALFSHAQPRSLQIIPLLTQGKTALEQANQAQGLALSAEEIDYLFDNFTALGRNPTDVELMMFAQANSEHCRHKIFNAQWLIDGKMQPASLFDMIRQTHAENPGVVISAYHDNAAVMKGFNTTSLKPTTTGEYVETQAHLDILMKVETHNHPTAISPFPGAATGAGGEIRDEGATGRGARSKAGLTGFSVSSLHMLGLFQPWNTDYGSPARIATALQIMLEAPIGASSFNNEFGRPCLGGYFRTFEQTVNGRRWGYHKPIMLAGGMGNILPHITEKKPIPPGSLLIVLGGPAMLIGLGGGAASSMSAGQSDETLDFASVQRSNPEMQRRCQEVIDACWQQGVDNPILSIHDVGAGGLSNAFPELVHGGGCGGQFDLTAIPCADPSLSPMEIWCNEAQERYVLAIAPDHLAWFSQLCQRERCPYAVVGEATAEPHLSLFAGDTACIDMPLAMLFGKPPKMIREIKELPAYSPISPVTDDTILQETVMADLKIVTVRVLRFPTVGDKTFLITIGDRTVGGLTVRDQMVGPWQVPVADCGVTATDFGSQTGEAMAVGERTPIALFNAPAAGRMAIGEAITNIAAA
;
A
#
# COMPACT_ATOMS: atom_id res chain seq x y z
N MET A 1 -22.97 16.70 16.53
CA MET A 1 -23.14 16.20 17.92
C MET A 1 -21.92 15.38 18.29
N TYR A 2 -21.59 15.35 19.59
CA TYR A 2 -20.36 14.71 20.10
C TYR A 2 -20.73 13.73 21.21
N TYR A 3 -20.13 12.54 21.20
CA TYR A 3 -20.39 11.50 22.19
C TYR A 3 -19.10 10.96 22.75
N LEU A 4 -18.95 10.95 24.06
CA LEU A 4 -17.80 10.41 24.78
C LEU A 4 -17.99 8.90 24.95
N GLY A 5 -17.04 8.13 24.48
CA GLY A 5 -17.01 6.69 24.56
C GLY A 5 -16.11 6.13 25.65
N GLU A 6 -15.84 4.84 25.55
CA GLU A 6 -14.96 4.12 26.47
C GLU A 6 -13.50 4.63 26.45
N PRO A 7 -12.67 4.29 27.44
CA PRO A 7 -11.24 4.60 27.43
C PRO A 7 -10.56 4.01 26.16
N ALA A 8 -9.79 4.84 25.47
CA ALA A 8 -9.08 4.44 24.26
C ALA A 8 -7.77 3.67 24.55
N LEU A 9 -7.28 3.72 25.78
CA LEU A 9 -6.04 3.08 26.21
C LEU A 9 -6.28 2.08 27.36
N SER A 10 -5.58 0.95 27.27
CA SER A 10 -5.44 0.09 28.45
C SER A 10 -4.64 0.78 29.55
N TYR A 11 -4.84 0.37 30.79
CA TYR A 11 -4.09 0.89 31.94
C TYR A 11 -2.57 0.83 31.70
N PHE A 12 -2.07 -0.27 31.15
CA PHE A 12 -0.64 -0.44 30.88
C PHE A 12 -0.11 0.57 29.84
N HIS A 13 -0.82 0.75 28.73
CA HIS A 13 -0.44 1.72 27.69
C HIS A 13 -0.49 3.16 28.25
N ARG A 14 -1.52 3.50 29.00
CA ARG A 14 -1.64 4.81 29.66
C ARG A 14 -0.42 5.09 30.55
N GLN A 15 -0.01 4.15 31.40
CA GLN A 15 1.16 4.30 32.27
C GLN A 15 2.46 4.45 31.48
N LYS A 16 2.63 3.68 30.41
CA LYS A 16 3.81 3.77 29.53
C LYS A 16 3.93 5.14 28.87
N ILE A 17 2.84 5.65 28.34
CA ILE A 17 2.81 6.99 27.69
C ILE A 17 3.04 8.07 28.74
N LEU A 18 2.40 7.98 29.90
CA LEU A 18 2.60 8.92 31.01
C LEU A 18 4.08 9.02 31.41
N GLN A 19 4.73 7.88 31.65
CA GLN A 19 6.17 7.85 31.98
C GLN A 19 7.03 8.47 30.87
N SER A 20 6.72 8.21 29.62
CA SER A 20 7.46 8.77 28.48
C SER A 20 7.35 10.30 28.45
N ILE A 21 6.16 10.84 28.69
CA ILE A 21 5.91 12.29 28.71
C ILE A 21 6.54 12.95 29.94
N GLN A 22 6.48 12.32 31.09
CA GLN A 22 7.07 12.85 32.34
C GLN A 22 8.58 13.07 32.25
N ASN A 23 9.29 12.39 31.35
CA ASN A 23 10.72 12.59 31.12
C ASN A 23 11.03 14.01 30.61
N PHE A 24 10.12 14.69 29.94
CA PHE A 24 10.29 16.05 29.42
C PHE A 24 9.23 17.04 29.91
N ILE A 25 8.11 16.57 30.49
CA ILE A 25 7.08 17.37 31.18
C ILE A 25 6.90 16.81 32.59
N PRO A 26 7.80 17.10 33.53
CA PRO A 26 7.69 16.59 34.92
C PRO A 26 6.45 17.09 35.67
N ALA A 27 5.86 18.21 35.23
CA ALA A 27 4.65 18.78 35.82
C ALA A 27 3.37 17.99 35.49
N LEU A 28 3.43 16.99 34.59
CA LEU A 28 2.30 16.14 34.24
C LEU A 28 2.04 15.13 35.36
N SER A 29 0.88 15.23 36.01
CA SER A 29 0.47 14.32 37.10
C SER A 29 -0.21 13.06 36.56
N ASP A 30 -1.09 13.19 35.55
CA ASP A 30 -1.83 12.09 34.96
C ASP A 30 -2.31 12.42 33.56
N LEU A 31 -2.82 11.41 32.84
CA LEU A 31 -3.48 11.58 31.54
C LEU A 31 -4.65 10.62 31.38
N ASN A 32 -5.66 11.04 30.61
CA ASN A 32 -6.74 10.18 30.15
C ASN A 32 -6.88 10.26 28.62
N ALA A 33 -7.36 9.18 28.04
CA ALA A 33 -7.69 9.13 26.62
C ALA A 33 -8.99 8.37 26.44
N HIS A 34 -9.97 8.99 25.79
CA HIS A 34 -11.29 8.43 25.53
C HIS A 34 -11.63 8.51 24.04
N TYR A 35 -12.34 7.53 23.53
CA TYR A 35 -12.94 7.68 22.21
C TYR A 35 -13.93 8.84 22.22
N LEU A 36 -13.90 9.64 21.16
CA LEU A 36 -14.85 10.72 20.95
C LEU A 36 -15.49 10.52 19.57
N TYR A 37 -16.81 10.37 19.56
CA TYR A 37 -17.56 10.13 18.33
C TYR A 37 -18.21 11.42 17.83
N PHE A 38 -18.15 11.62 16.54
CA PHE A 38 -18.66 12.79 15.83
C PHE A 38 -19.78 12.35 14.89
N THR A 39 -20.91 13.02 14.93
CA THR A 39 -22.04 12.73 14.04
C THR A 39 -22.35 13.91 13.14
N HIS A 40 -22.40 13.65 11.82
CA HIS A 40 -22.93 14.55 10.82
C HIS A 40 -24.33 14.08 10.43
N LEU A 41 -25.33 14.90 10.71
CA LEU A 41 -26.74 14.56 10.51
C LEU A 41 -27.31 15.28 9.29
N LYS A 42 -28.28 14.63 8.62
CA LYS A 42 -29.16 15.22 7.59
C LYS A 42 -30.36 15.93 8.24
N SER A 43 -30.83 15.39 9.35
CA SER A 43 -31.93 15.90 10.19
C SER A 43 -31.72 15.45 11.63
N ASP A 44 -32.34 16.10 12.59
CA ASP A 44 -32.28 15.69 13.98
C ASP A 44 -32.77 14.26 14.18
N LEU A 45 -32.12 13.55 15.11
CA LEU A 45 -32.51 12.18 15.50
C LEU A 45 -33.74 12.24 16.42
N SER A 46 -34.66 11.31 16.25
CA SER A 46 -35.70 11.06 17.25
C SER A 46 -35.11 10.43 18.51
N GLU A 47 -35.80 10.50 19.63
CA GLU A 47 -35.34 9.85 20.88
C GLU A 47 -35.05 8.33 20.71
N GLN A 48 -35.83 7.65 19.85
CA GLN A 48 -35.63 6.23 19.58
C GLN A 48 -34.39 5.97 18.75
N GLU A 49 -34.11 6.82 17.77
CA GLU A 49 -32.90 6.74 16.95
C GLU A 49 -31.66 7.06 17.78
N GLU A 50 -31.76 8.05 18.66
CA GLU A 50 -30.66 8.41 19.56
C GLU A 50 -30.32 7.27 20.55
N ARG A 51 -31.33 6.65 21.17
CA ARG A 51 -31.13 5.45 22.01
C ARG A 51 -30.47 4.32 21.25
N ARG A 52 -30.83 4.12 19.98
CA ARG A 52 -30.23 3.10 19.11
C ARG A 52 -28.77 3.45 18.80
N LEU A 53 -28.48 4.72 18.53
CA LEU A 53 -27.11 5.18 18.32
C LEU A 53 -26.25 4.98 19.56
N PHE A 54 -26.74 5.31 20.76
CA PHE A 54 -26.03 5.05 22.01
C PHE A 54 -25.71 3.56 22.22
N ALA A 55 -26.67 2.69 21.92
CA ALA A 55 -26.44 1.24 22.00
C ALA A 55 -25.37 0.76 21.02
N LEU A 56 -25.34 1.31 19.80
CA LEU A 56 -24.31 1.00 18.80
C LEU A 56 -22.92 1.52 19.22
N LEU A 57 -22.87 2.68 19.89
CA LEU A 57 -21.63 3.29 20.39
C LEU A 57 -21.29 2.87 21.84
N ARG A 58 -21.73 1.68 22.27
CA ARG A 58 -21.44 1.08 23.58
C ARG A 58 -21.75 2.00 24.77
N GLU A 59 -22.99 2.49 24.81
CA GLU A 59 -23.48 3.35 25.89
C GLU A 59 -22.67 4.65 26.08
N SER A 60 -22.14 5.19 25.00
CA SER A 60 -21.49 6.51 25.00
C SER A 60 -22.43 7.59 25.58
N THR A 61 -21.85 8.65 26.12
CA THR A 61 -22.61 9.79 26.71
C THR A 61 -22.38 11.05 25.87
N HIS A 62 -23.33 12.00 25.91
CA HIS A 62 -23.10 13.30 25.32
C HIS A 62 -21.85 13.96 25.88
N TYR A 63 -20.96 14.39 25.00
CA TYR A 63 -19.78 15.15 25.41
C TYR A 63 -20.07 16.65 25.40
N VAL A 64 -19.79 17.29 26.56
CA VAL A 64 -19.84 18.75 26.71
C VAL A 64 -18.46 19.22 27.16
N PRO A 65 -17.80 20.11 26.40
CA PRO A 65 -16.48 20.62 26.77
C PRO A 65 -16.45 21.25 28.15
N GLY A 66 -15.38 21.01 28.90
CA GLY A 66 -15.18 21.62 30.21
C GLY A 66 -16.01 21.02 31.34
N ASN A 67 -16.75 19.95 31.12
CA ASN A 67 -17.48 19.26 32.20
C ASN A 67 -16.50 18.45 33.05
N LYS A 68 -16.15 18.95 34.22
CA LYS A 68 -15.21 18.32 35.17
C LYS A 68 -15.86 17.08 35.80
N SER A 69 -15.41 15.90 35.42
CA SER A 69 -15.67 14.70 36.19
C SER A 69 -14.60 14.59 37.32
N GLY A 70 -14.82 15.22 38.45
CA GLY A 70 -13.96 15.04 39.64
C GLY A 70 -13.60 16.33 40.34
N GLU A 71 -13.62 16.26 41.69
CA GLU A 71 -13.11 17.28 42.57
C GLU A 71 -11.59 17.34 42.44
N ILE A 72 -11.02 18.39 41.85
CA ILE A 72 -9.64 18.80 42.18
C ILE A 72 -9.31 20.12 41.41
N ASN A 73 -8.55 20.98 42.07
CA ASN A 73 -7.93 22.22 41.57
C ASN A 73 -6.75 21.96 40.54
N GLU A 74 -6.83 20.91 39.74
CA GLU A 74 -5.81 20.62 38.75
C GLU A 74 -6.18 21.31 37.40
N LEU A 75 -5.16 21.89 36.78
CA LEU A 75 -5.26 22.40 35.44
C LEU A 75 -5.27 21.18 34.48
N PHE A 76 -6.08 21.21 33.47
CA PHE A 76 -6.03 20.19 32.41
C PHE A 76 -6.05 20.81 31.03
N VAL A 77 -5.34 20.13 30.10
CA VAL A 77 -5.32 20.49 28.69
C VAL A 77 -6.01 19.38 27.91
N GLU A 78 -6.97 19.76 27.05
CA GLU A 78 -7.63 18.85 26.12
C GLU A 78 -7.02 18.98 24.74
N LEU A 79 -6.68 17.82 24.14
CA LEU A 79 -6.28 17.71 22.74
C LEU A 79 -7.17 16.69 22.04
N PHE A 80 -7.57 17.02 20.83
CA PHE A 80 -8.46 16.21 20.00
C PHE A 80 -7.65 15.60 18.88
N VAL A 81 -7.42 14.30 18.95
CA VAL A 81 -6.76 13.54 17.88
C VAL A 81 -7.84 13.00 16.96
N VAL A 82 -7.88 13.49 15.75
CA VAL A 82 -8.94 13.16 14.78
C VAL A 82 -8.34 12.81 13.41
N PRO A 83 -9.07 12.07 12.56
CA PRO A 83 -8.64 11.86 11.18
C PRO A 83 -8.38 13.19 10.46
N ARG A 84 -7.48 13.17 9.50
CA ARG A 84 -7.17 14.36 8.70
C ARG A 84 -8.45 14.88 8.01
N PRO A 85 -8.76 16.17 8.11
CA PRO A 85 -9.85 16.78 7.37
C PRO A 85 -9.75 16.49 5.86
N GLY A 86 -10.88 16.33 5.17
CA GLY A 86 -10.93 15.95 3.76
C GLY A 86 -10.74 14.44 3.49
N THR A 87 -10.69 13.62 4.54
CA THR A 87 -10.60 12.17 4.41
C THR A 87 -11.70 11.47 5.21
N ILE A 88 -12.04 10.24 4.81
CA ILE A 88 -12.95 9.35 5.55
C ILE A 88 -12.11 8.22 6.14
N SER A 89 -12.18 8.03 7.46
CA SER A 89 -11.45 6.91 8.08
C SER A 89 -12.10 5.57 7.71
N PRO A 90 -11.35 4.45 7.70
CA PRO A 90 -11.92 3.12 7.51
C PRO A 90 -13.00 2.79 8.54
N TRP A 91 -12.82 3.23 9.79
CA TRP A 91 -13.83 3.11 10.84
C TRP A 91 -15.12 3.86 10.48
N SER A 92 -15.00 5.09 9.97
CA SER A 92 -16.14 5.92 9.57
C SER A 92 -16.99 5.26 8.50
N SER A 93 -16.37 4.65 7.49
CA SER A 93 -17.08 3.92 6.43
C SER A 93 -17.91 2.78 7.01
N LYS A 94 -17.31 1.94 7.87
CA LYS A 94 -17.99 0.83 8.54
C LYS A 94 -19.11 1.31 9.48
N ALA A 95 -18.81 2.26 10.36
CA ALA A 95 -19.75 2.73 11.36
C ALA A 95 -20.97 3.40 10.73
N THR A 96 -20.75 4.18 9.66
CA THR A 96 -21.84 4.82 8.93
C THR A 96 -22.72 3.78 8.23
N ASP A 97 -22.13 2.79 7.60
CA ASP A 97 -22.86 1.69 6.96
C ASP A 97 -23.68 0.87 7.96
N ILE A 98 -23.08 0.51 9.09
CA ILE A 98 -23.80 -0.18 10.19
C ILE A 98 -24.96 0.66 10.71
N ALA A 99 -24.76 1.97 10.91
CA ALA A 99 -25.81 2.86 11.35
C ALA A 99 -27.01 2.87 10.36
N HIS A 100 -26.73 2.92 9.05
CA HIS A 100 -27.76 2.87 8.02
C HIS A 100 -28.51 1.52 8.01
N VAL A 101 -27.79 0.39 8.13
CA VAL A 101 -28.40 -0.94 8.24
C VAL A 101 -29.27 -1.06 9.47
N CYS A 102 -28.92 -0.38 10.57
CA CYS A 102 -29.75 -0.30 11.78
C CYS A 102 -30.89 0.72 11.69
N GLY A 103 -31.13 1.30 10.52
CA GLY A 103 -32.23 2.24 10.27
C GLY A 103 -31.98 3.68 10.71
N LEU A 104 -30.72 4.06 10.98
CA LEU A 104 -30.32 5.44 11.32
C LEU A 104 -30.00 6.25 10.07
N THR A 105 -30.97 6.37 9.15
CA THR A 105 -30.79 7.01 7.83
C THR A 105 -30.60 8.53 7.90
N ALA A 106 -30.96 9.15 9.03
CA ALA A 106 -30.71 10.57 9.31
C ALA A 106 -29.22 10.87 9.50
N ILE A 107 -28.39 9.87 9.83
CA ILE A 107 -26.94 10.03 9.94
C ILE A 107 -26.35 10.10 8.52
N LYS A 108 -25.68 11.19 8.20
CA LYS A 108 -24.93 11.35 6.97
C LYS A 108 -23.56 10.67 7.07
N ARG A 109 -22.87 10.87 8.20
CA ARG A 109 -21.57 10.29 8.49
C ARG A 109 -21.33 10.20 9.99
N LEU A 110 -20.76 9.07 10.42
CA LEU A 110 -20.14 8.90 11.73
C LEU A 110 -18.61 8.95 11.57
N GLU A 111 -17.94 9.59 12.50
CA GLU A 111 -16.49 9.56 12.60
C GLU A 111 -16.07 9.42 14.06
N HIS A 112 -14.83 9.01 14.31
CA HIS A 112 -14.29 8.96 15.66
C HIS A 112 -12.90 9.57 15.74
N GLY A 113 -12.55 10.01 16.93
CA GLY A 113 -11.22 10.43 17.32
C GLY A 113 -10.93 10.02 18.74
N ILE A 114 -9.88 10.57 19.30
CA ILE A 114 -9.50 10.37 20.70
C ILE A 114 -9.41 11.74 21.36
N LEU A 115 -10.16 11.91 22.45
CA LEU A 115 -10.02 13.03 23.38
C LEU A 115 -8.91 12.67 24.36
N TRP A 116 -7.83 13.42 24.35
CA TRP A 116 -6.77 13.37 25.33
C TRP A 116 -6.94 14.46 26.35
N GLN A 117 -6.82 14.11 27.65
CA GLN A 117 -6.86 15.01 28.78
C GLN A 117 -5.58 14.86 29.57
N PHE A 118 -4.81 15.92 29.69
CA PHE A 118 -3.53 15.97 30.38
C PHE A 118 -3.69 16.77 31.66
N PHE A 119 -3.49 16.14 32.80
CA PHE A 119 -3.57 16.77 34.11
C PHE A 119 -2.19 17.27 34.54
N THR A 120 -2.10 18.54 34.90
CA THR A 120 -0.82 19.21 35.14
C THR A 120 -0.94 20.24 36.25
N THR A 121 0.19 20.49 36.94
CA THR A 121 0.28 21.56 37.93
C THR A 121 0.51 22.94 37.31
N ASP A 122 1.06 22.98 36.11
CA ASP A 122 1.39 24.20 35.37
C ASP A 122 0.78 24.19 33.98
N LEU A 123 0.54 25.37 33.37
CA LEU A 123 0.08 25.45 31.98
C LEU A 123 1.15 24.90 31.03
N LEU A 124 0.75 24.03 30.12
CA LEU A 124 1.64 23.53 29.08
C LEU A 124 1.96 24.65 28.06
N THR A 125 3.23 24.79 27.75
CA THR A 125 3.70 25.69 26.70
C THR A 125 3.46 25.10 25.30
N ASP A 126 3.40 25.94 24.26
CA ASP A 126 3.28 25.49 22.88
C ASP A 126 4.40 24.52 22.49
N GLU A 127 5.62 24.72 23.00
CA GLU A 127 6.75 23.83 22.75
C GLU A 127 6.56 22.46 23.38
N GLN A 128 6.05 22.41 24.61
CA GLN A 128 5.70 21.14 25.28
C GLN A 128 4.58 20.39 24.54
N ILE A 129 3.56 21.11 24.05
CA ILE A 129 2.49 20.52 23.24
C ILE A 129 3.07 19.96 21.94
N LYS A 130 3.99 20.65 21.26
CA LYS A 130 4.67 20.13 20.06
C LYS A 130 5.48 18.87 20.34
N GLN A 131 6.17 18.80 21.47
CA GLN A 131 6.94 17.61 21.87
C GLN A 131 6.04 16.42 22.24
N LEU A 132 4.85 16.69 22.82
CA LEU A 132 3.87 15.69 23.20
C LEU A 132 3.11 15.13 22.00
N THR A 133 2.77 15.97 21.03
CA THR A 133 1.96 15.63 19.86
C THR A 133 2.41 14.35 19.14
N PRO A 134 3.71 14.11 18.85
CA PRO A 134 4.15 12.90 18.17
C PRO A 134 3.90 11.58 18.93
N LEU A 135 3.68 11.66 20.24
CA LEU A 135 3.45 10.48 21.07
C LEU A 135 1.98 10.04 21.14
N ILE A 136 1.05 10.89 20.68
CA ILE A 136 -0.38 10.70 20.86
C ILE A 136 -1.17 10.52 19.55
N HIS A 137 -0.54 10.75 18.39
CA HIS A 137 -1.23 10.62 17.11
C HIS A 137 -0.34 10.00 16.02
N ASP A 138 -0.98 9.41 15.05
CA ASP A 138 -0.34 9.01 13.80
C ASP A 138 -0.28 10.22 12.86
N LYS A 139 0.93 10.73 12.62
CA LYS A 139 1.18 11.89 11.74
C LYS A 139 0.61 11.73 10.33
N MET A 140 0.41 10.50 9.86
CA MET A 140 -0.01 10.19 8.49
C MET A 140 -1.53 10.29 8.32
N THR A 141 -2.25 9.78 9.30
CA THR A 141 -3.71 9.60 9.20
C THR A 141 -4.50 10.54 10.08
N GLN A 142 -3.83 11.21 11.03
CA GLN A 142 -4.48 12.01 12.06
C GLN A 142 -3.87 13.41 12.16
N VAL A 143 -4.64 14.29 12.78
CA VAL A 143 -4.20 15.64 13.21
C VAL A 143 -4.57 15.85 14.66
N VAL A 144 -3.81 16.72 15.35
CA VAL A 144 -4.09 17.13 16.72
C VAL A 144 -4.68 18.53 16.71
N LEU A 145 -5.86 18.67 17.28
CA LEU A 145 -6.57 19.94 17.38
C LEU A 145 -6.66 20.37 18.85
N SER A 146 -6.53 21.67 19.09
CA SER A 146 -6.53 22.24 20.44
C SER A 146 -7.91 22.62 20.97
N ASN A 147 -8.95 22.54 20.13
CA ASN A 147 -10.31 22.88 20.53
C ASN A 147 -11.33 22.05 19.74
N LEU A 148 -12.50 21.84 20.37
CA LEU A 148 -13.57 21.04 19.78
C LEU A 148 -14.18 21.66 18.52
N ALA A 149 -14.27 23.00 18.44
CA ALA A 149 -14.86 23.67 17.28
C ALA A 149 -14.03 23.42 16.00
N ALA A 150 -12.72 23.24 16.12
CA ALA A 150 -11.88 22.88 14.99
C ALA A 150 -12.21 21.50 14.38
N THR A 151 -12.88 20.61 15.13
CA THR A 151 -13.31 19.29 14.63
C THR A 151 -14.43 19.38 13.59
N ASP A 152 -15.12 20.52 13.48
CA ASP A 152 -16.12 20.73 12.43
C ASP A 152 -15.50 20.66 11.03
N ALA A 153 -14.18 20.86 10.91
CA ALA A 153 -13.42 20.63 9.68
C ALA A 153 -13.52 19.20 9.15
N LEU A 154 -13.87 18.22 9.98
CA LEU A 154 -14.10 16.83 9.54
C LEU A 154 -15.27 16.71 8.54
N PHE A 155 -16.22 17.62 8.62
CA PHE A 155 -17.49 17.61 7.85
C PHE A 155 -17.68 18.84 6.97
N SER A 156 -16.82 19.84 7.11
CA SER A 156 -16.86 21.05 6.28
C SER A 156 -16.05 20.85 5.01
N HIS A 157 -16.51 21.44 3.93
CA HIS A 157 -15.84 21.40 2.64
C HIS A 157 -15.53 22.83 2.19
N ALA A 158 -14.29 23.04 1.75
CA ALA A 158 -13.91 24.26 1.04
C ALA A 158 -14.50 24.27 -0.37
N GLN A 159 -14.41 25.41 -1.06
CA GLN A 159 -14.77 25.49 -2.48
C GLN A 159 -13.77 24.66 -3.31
N PRO A 160 -14.23 24.00 -4.39
CA PRO A 160 -13.34 23.25 -5.27
C PRO A 160 -12.21 24.11 -5.81
N ARG A 161 -11.02 23.59 -5.78
CA ARG A 161 -9.85 24.25 -6.38
C ARG A 161 -9.98 24.16 -7.90
N SER A 162 -9.59 25.23 -8.60
CA SER A 162 -9.72 25.32 -10.05
C SER A 162 -8.64 24.54 -10.78
N LEU A 163 -8.97 24.08 -12.00
CA LEU A 163 -8.02 23.57 -12.98
C LEU A 163 -6.96 24.64 -13.29
N GLN A 164 -5.69 24.25 -13.37
CA GLN A 164 -4.59 25.13 -13.77
C GLN A 164 -4.14 24.85 -15.21
N ILE A 165 -3.93 25.90 -15.97
CA ILE A 165 -3.38 25.81 -17.33
C ILE A 165 -1.95 26.33 -17.29
N ILE A 166 -0.99 25.53 -17.75
CA ILE A 166 0.44 25.86 -17.74
C ILE A 166 0.77 26.60 -19.04
N PRO A 167 1.24 27.85 -19.00
CA PRO A 167 1.34 28.75 -20.17
C PRO A 167 2.54 28.42 -21.10
N LEU A 168 2.60 27.18 -21.59
CA LEU A 168 3.70 26.66 -22.41
C LEU A 168 3.87 27.43 -23.73
N LEU A 169 2.77 27.74 -24.43
CA LEU A 169 2.86 28.41 -25.74
C LEU A 169 3.41 29.84 -25.64
N THR A 170 3.28 30.50 -24.49
CA THR A 170 3.76 31.87 -24.28
C THR A 170 5.11 31.95 -23.57
N GLN A 171 5.40 31.01 -22.67
CA GLN A 171 6.60 31.03 -21.83
C GLN A 171 7.63 29.93 -22.22
N GLY A 172 7.30 29.06 -23.17
CA GLY A 172 8.19 28.02 -23.62
C GLY A 172 8.46 26.94 -22.57
N LYS A 173 9.61 26.28 -22.65
CA LYS A 173 10.04 25.21 -21.73
C LYS A 173 10.10 25.64 -20.26
N THR A 174 10.39 26.94 -20.02
CA THR A 174 10.47 27.48 -18.65
C THR A 174 9.17 27.30 -17.87
N ALA A 175 8.01 27.33 -18.53
CA ALA A 175 6.73 27.05 -17.88
C ALA A 175 6.65 25.60 -17.36
N LEU A 176 7.17 24.62 -18.14
CA LEU A 176 7.23 23.22 -17.72
C LEU A 176 8.24 22.99 -16.60
N GLU A 177 9.40 23.63 -16.66
CA GLU A 177 10.43 23.55 -15.61
C GLU A 177 9.91 24.08 -14.27
N GLN A 178 9.19 25.21 -14.30
CA GLN A 178 8.56 25.79 -13.12
C GLN A 178 7.46 24.88 -12.57
N ALA A 179 6.58 24.32 -13.44
CA ALA A 179 5.57 23.35 -13.04
C ALA A 179 6.19 22.08 -12.47
N ASN A 180 7.25 21.56 -13.09
CA ASN A 180 8.01 20.40 -12.62
C ASN A 180 8.51 20.59 -11.18
N GLN A 181 9.08 21.75 -10.89
CA GLN A 181 9.57 22.08 -9.55
C GLN A 181 8.42 22.31 -8.56
N ALA A 182 7.41 23.10 -8.94
CA ALA A 182 6.32 23.49 -8.05
C ALA A 182 5.40 22.35 -7.66
N GLN A 183 5.20 21.40 -8.57
CA GLN A 183 4.30 20.24 -8.38
C GLN A 183 5.05 18.93 -8.04
N GLY A 184 6.38 18.95 -7.98
CA GLY A 184 7.17 17.75 -7.67
C GLY A 184 7.04 16.63 -8.72
N LEU A 185 6.97 16.97 -10.01
CA LEU A 185 6.69 15.99 -11.08
C LEU A 185 7.86 15.04 -11.37
N ALA A 186 9.09 15.41 -10.97
CA ALA A 186 10.31 14.62 -11.17
C ALA A 186 10.60 14.27 -12.65
N LEU A 187 10.22 15.16 -13.57
CA LEU A 187 10.50 15.02 -15.00
C LEU A 187 11.97 15.25 -15.33
N SER A 188 12.53 14.41 -16.20
CA SER A 188 13.87 14.64 -16.76
C SER A 188 13.86 15.74 -17.83
N ALA A 189 15.06 16.23 -18.20
CA ALA A 189 15.18 17.23 -19.27
C ALA A 189 14.61 16.72 -20.61
N GLU A 190 14.85 15.45 -20.93
CA GLU A 190 14.36 14.81 -22.16
C GLU A 190 12.84 14.67 -22.13
N GLU A 191 12.23 14.43 -20.97
CA GLU A 191 10.76 14.37 -20.81
C GLU A 191 10.14 15.77 -20.93
N ILE A 192 10.80 16.80 -20.43
CA ILE A 192 10.37 18.19 -20.63
C ILE A 192 10.43 18.56 -22.11
N ASP A 193 11.48 18.17 -22.82
CA ASP A 193 11.61 18.39 -24.25
C ASP A 193 10.52 17.67 -25.03
N TYR A 194 10.26 16.42 -24.68
CA TYR A 194 9.19 15.62 -25.27
C TYR A 194 7.80 16.27 -25.09
N LEU A 195 7.48 16.71 -23.88
CA LEU A 195 6.22 17.39 -23.60
C LEU A 195 6.09 18.72 -24.33
N PHE A 196 7.18 19.50 -24.39
CA PHE A 196 7.21 20.77 -25.11
C PHE A 196 6.90 20.59 -26.60
N ASP A 197 7.55 19.63 -27.24
CA ASP A 197 7.35 19.35 -28.67
C ASP A 197 5.92 18.87 -28.96
N ASN A 198 5.39 17.96 -28.14
CA ASN A 198 4.04 17.42 -28.34
C ASN A 198 2.94 18.47 -28.11
N PHE A 199 2.98 19.26 -27.01
CA PHE A 199 1.98 20.30 -26.78
C PHE A 199 2.08 21.45 -27.76
N THR A 200 3.28 21.76 -28.24
CA THR A 200 3.48 22.72 -29.34
C THR A 200 2.83 22.22 -30.64
N ALA A 201 2.98 20.93 -30.95
CA ALA A 201 2.34 20.31 -32.11
C ALA A 201 0.80 20.28 -32.00
N LEU A 202 0.27 20.06 -30.77
CA LEU A 202 -1.16 20.16 -30.48
C LEU A 202 -1.71 21.59 -30.55
N GLY A 203 -0.84 22.62 -30.51
CA GLY A 203 -1.23 24.02 -30.57
C GLY A 203 -1.95 24.54 -29.34
N ARG A 204 -1.81 23.88 -28.18
CA ARG A 204 -2.46 24.26 -26.92
C ARG A 204 -1.55 24.12 -25.70
N ASN A 205 -1.92 24.77 -24.62
CA ASN A 205 -1.27 24.64 -23.34
C ASN A 205 -1.69 23.35 -22.65
N PRO A 206 -0.80 22.66 -21.87
CA PRO A 206 -1.17 21.55 -21.01
C PRO A 206 -1.91 22.04 -19.77
N THR A 207 -2.72 21.15 -19.21
CA THR A 207 -3.30 21.30 -17.87
C THR A 207 -2.38 20.70 -16.80
N ASP A 208 -2.58 21.08 -15.53
CA ASP A 208 -1.92 20.44 -14.39
C ASP A 208 -2.24 18.95 -14.28
N VAL A 209 -3.47 18.55 -14.63
CA VAL A 209 -3.92 17.14 -14.69
C VAL A 209 -3.09 16.34 -15.68
N GLU A 210 -2.89 16.87 -16.89
CA GLU A 210 -2.12 16.20 -17.95
C GLU A 210 -0.65 16.03 -17.60
N LEU A 211 -0.04 17.07 -16.99
CA LEU A 211 1.35 17.00 -16.57
C LEU A 211 1.54 16.00 -15.40
N MET A 212 0.67 16.05 -14.40
CA MET A 212 0.74 15.10 -13.29
C MET A 212 0.50 13.66 -13.77
N MET A 213 -0.50 13.43 -14.63
CA MET A 213 -0.78 12.13 -15.22
C MET A 213 0.45 11.60 -16.02
N PHE A 214 1.06 12.45 -16.85
CA PHE A 214 2.26 12.06 -17.60
C PHE A 214 3.41 11.69 -16.65
N ALA A 215 3.66 12.50 -15.62
CA ALA A 215 4.72 12.28 -14.65
C ALA A 215 4.54 10.96 -13.90
N GLN A 216 3.32 10.61 -13.52
CA GLN A 216 3.01 9.36 -12.83
C GLN A 216 3.10 8.16 -13.78
N ALA A 217 2.46 8.20 -14.93
CA ALA A 217 2.50 7.12 -15.92
C ALA A 217 3.92 6.84 -16.47
N ASN A 218 4.80 7.83 -16.45
CA ASN A 218 6.20 7.71 -16.87
C ASN A 218 7.19 7.71 -15.69
N SER A 219 6.73 7.47 -14.46
CA SER A 219 7.58 7.36 -13.26
C SER A 219 8.46 6.10 -13.28
N GLU A 220 9.46 6.06 -12.39
CA GLU A 220 10.25 4.84 -12.17
C GLU A 220 9.36 3.68 -11.72
N HIS A 221 8.33 3.94 -10.91
CA HIS A 221 7.39 2.94 -10.43
C HIS A 221 6.67 2.22 -11.59
N CYS A 222 6.14 2.98 -12.57
CA CYS A 222 5.35 2.41 -13.67
C CYS A 222 6.21 1.91 -14.83
N ARG A 223 7.33 2.58 -15.12
CA ARG A 223 8.13 2.31 -16.33
C ARG A 223 9.41 1.52 -16.07
N HIS A 224 9.82 1.36 -14.81
CA HIS A 224 11.09 0.70 -14.47
C HIS A 224 12.25 1.23 -15.32
N LYS A 225 12.39 2.56 -15.38
CA LYS A 225 13.35 3.25 -16.26
C LYS A 225 14.78 2.74 -16.08
N ILE A 226 15.19 2.46 -14.82
CA ILE A 226 16.52 1.94 -14.50
C ILE A 226 16.69 0.51 -15.03
N PHE A 227 15.70 -0.37 -14.82
CA PHE A 227 15.74 -1.75 -15.31
C PHE A 227 15.64 -1.86 -16.81
N ASN A 228 14.95 -0.90 -17.47
CA ASN A 228 14.84 -0.81 -18.93
C ASN A 228 15.92 0.08 -19.56
N ALA A 229 16.82 0.69 -18.76
CA ALA A 229 17.87 1.57 -19.25
C ALA A 229 18.87 0.84 -20.15
N GLN A 230 19.52 1.61 -21.00
CA GLN A 230 20.74 1.19 -21.70
C GLN A 230 21.94 1.40 -20.76
N TRP A 231 22.77 0.39 -20.58
CA TRP A 231 23.90 0.44 -19.68
C TRP A 231 25.21 0.56 -20.44
N LEU A 232 25.97 1.62 -20.17
CA LEU A 232 27.31 1.85 -20.64
C LEU A 232 28.28 1.56 -19.50
N ILE A 233 28.95 0.40 -19.52
CA ILE A 233 29.86 -0.03 -18.48
C ILE A 233 31.29 0.09 -19.03
N ASP A 234 32.14 0.91 -18.39
CA ASP A 234 33.50 1.21 -18.83
C ASP A 234 33.59 1.57 -20.33
N GLY A 235 32.64 2.40 -20.78
CA GLY A 235 32.55 2.85 -22.18
C GLY A 235 32.06 1.79 -23.15
N LYS A 236 31.58 0.62 -22.69
CA LYS A 236 31.01 -0.44 -23.52
C LYS A 236 29.51 -0.54 -23.32
N MET A 237 28.76 -0.37 -24.41
CA MET A 237 27.31 -0.58 -24.38
C MET A 237 26.98 -2.04 -24.12
N GLN A 238 26.13 -2.30 -23.13
CA GLN A 238 25.66 -3.65 -22.83
C GLN A 238 24.58 -4.09 -23.82
N PRO A 239 24.55 -5.38 -24.22
CA PRO A 239 23.61 -5.86 -25.24
C PRO A 239 22.16 -5.97 -24.75
N ALA A 240 21.94 -6.04 -23.45
CA ALA A 240 20.64 -6.25 -22.83
C ALA A 240 20.44 -5.30 -21.65
N SER A 241 19.20 -4.87 -21.43
CA SER A 241 18.79 -4.21 -20.21
C SER A 241 18.71 -5.21 -19.04
N LEU A 242 18.60 -4.72 -17.81
CA LEU A 242 18.41 -5.60 -16.65
C LEU A 242 17.10 -6.40 -16.77
N PHE A 243 16.05 -5.78 -17.31
CA PHE A 243 14.77 -6.46 -17.52
C PHE A 243 14.86 -7.56 -18.57
N ASP A 244 15.61 -7.33 -19.66
CA ASP A 244 15.83 -8.36 -20.69
C ASP A 244 16.55 -9.59 -20.11
N MET A 245 17.54 -9.37 -19.22
CA MET A 245 18.23 -10.46 -18.50
C MET A 245 17.28 -11.30 -17.64
N ILE A 246 16.34 -10.64 -16.93
CA ILE A 246 15.33 -11.33 -16.11
C ILE A 246 14.40 -12.15 -17.00
N ARG A 247 13.89 -11.56 -18.08
CA ARG A 247 12.96 -12.21 -19.02
C ARG A 247 13.59 -13.40 -19.76
N GLN A 248 14.89 -13.36 -20.00
CA GLN A 248 15.62 -14.43 -20.67
C GLN A 248 15.46 -15.78 -19.93
N THR A 249 15.44 -15.80 -18.60
CA THR A 249 15.25 -17.04 -17.83
C THR A 249 13.94 -17.72 -18.19
N HIS A 250 12.85 -16.95 -18.27
CA HIS A 250 11.55 -17.47 -18.69
C HIS A 250 11.52 -17.87 -20.17
N ALA A 251 12.10 -17.05 -21.05
CA ALA A 251 12.12 -17.33 -22.49
C ALA A 251 12.84 -18.64 -22.83
N GLU A 252 13.94 -18.95 -22.11
CA GLU A 252 14.70 -20.18 -22.33
C GLU A 252 14.07 -21.40 -21.67
N ASN A 253 13.34 -21.23 -20.57
CA ASN A 253 12.75 -22.34 -19.82
C ASN A 253 11.39 -21.95 -19.18
N PRO A 254 10.33 -21.82 -19.98
CA PRO A 254 9.02 -21.40 -19.51
C PRO A 254 8.34 -22.42 -18.59
N GLY A 255 8.73 -23.72 -18.67
CA GLY A 255 8.18 -24.77 -17.82
C GLY A 255 6.65 -24.84 -17.88
N VAL A 256 6.03 -24.73 -16.70
CA VAL A 256 4.56 -24.77 -16.54
C VAL A 256 3.93 -23.36 -16.47
N VAL A 257 4.72 -22.32 -16.73
CA VAL A 257 4.23 -20.92 -16.73
C VAL A 257 3.36 -20.69 -17.95
N ILE A 258 2.17 -20.11 -17.76
CA ILE A 258 1.19 -19.78 -18.76
C ILE A 258 1.37 -18.32 -19.21
N SER A 259 1.54 -17.41 -18.23
CA SER A 259 1.71 -15.98 -18.44
C SER A 259 2.74 -15.41 -17.47
N ALA A 260 3.67 -14.60 -18.01
CA ALA A 260 4.63 -13.84 -17.21
C ALA A 260 4.96 -12.52 -17.91
N TYR A 261 5.15 -11.44 -17.14
CA TYR A 261 5.53 -10.08 -17.60
C TYR A 261 4.52 -9.37 -18.51
N HIS A 262 3.27 -9.81 -18.52
CA HIS A 262 2.20 -9.25 -19.38
C HIS A 262 1.05 -8.63 -18.59
N ASP A 263 0.84 -9.07 -17.36
CA ASP A 263 -0.25 -8.65 -16.50
C ASP A 263 0.24 -8.45 -15.07
N ASN A 264 -0.66 -8.13 -14.15
CA ASN A 264 -0.36 -7.79 -12.76
C ASN A 264 0.29 -8.95 -11.98
N ALA A 265 -0.02 -10.21 -12.32
CA ALA A 265 0.60 -11.39 -11.73
C ALA A 265 1.03 -12.41 -12.79
N ALA A 266 2.01 -13.25 -12.46
CA ALA A 266 2.34 -14.41 -13.25
C ALA A 266 1.36 -15.55 -13.01
N VAL A 267 1.09 -16.37 -14.05
CA VAL A 267 0.17 -17.50 -14.00
C VAL A 267 0.89 -18.78 -14.44
N MET A 268 0.74 -19.85 -13.68
CA MET A 268 1.23 -21.18 -14.02
C MET A 268 0.14 -22.25 -13.86
N LYS A 269 0.32 -23.40 -14.51
CA LYS A 269 -0.65 -24.51 -14.47
C LYS A 269 -0.93 -24.96 -13.05
N GLY A 270 -2.20 -25.10 -12.75
CA GLY A 270 -2.70 -25.55 -11.47
C GLY A 270 -3.39 -26.91 -11.54
N PHE A 271 -4.50 -27.07 -10.83
CA PHE A 271 -5.15 -28.35 -10.58
C PHE A 271 -6.66 -28.31 -10.81
N ASN A 272 -7.24 -29.50 -11.03
CA ASN A 272 -8.68 -29.67 -10.93
C ASN A 272 -9.08 -29.56 -9.46
N THR A 273 -10.12 -28.81 -9.19
CA THR A 273 -10.56 -28.46 -7.84
C THR A 273 -12.07 -28.45 -7.76
N THR A 274 -12.58 -28.69 -6.56
CA THR A 274 -13.97 -28.50 -6.21
C THR A 274 -14.10 -27.18 -5.45
N SER A 275 -14.90 -26.26 -6.00
CA SER A 275 -15.13 -24.97 -5.37
C SER A 275 -16.62 -24.69 -5.18
N LEU A 276 -16.95 -23.96 -4.13
CA LEU A 276 -18.27 -23.36 -3.95
C LEU A 276 -18.33 -22.05 -4.70
N LYS A 277 -19.29 -21.89 -5.60
CA LYS A 277 -19.52 -20.63 -6.28
C LYS A 277 -20.98 -20.18 -6.18
N PRO A 278 -21.25 -18.88 -6.10
CA PRO A 278 -22.61 -18.38 -6.13
C PRO A 278 -23.19 -18.52 -7.54
N THR A 279 -24.44 -18.94 -7.62
CA THR A 279 -25.25 -18.85 -8.84
C THR A 279 -25.70 -17.41 -9.06
N THR A 280 -26.33 -17.14 -10.20
CA THR A 280 -26.95 -15.84 -10.49
C THR A 280 -28.04 -15.45 -9.49
N THR A 281 -28.66 -16.45 -8.81
CA THR A 281 -29.65 -16.25 -7.75
C THR A 281 -29.03 -16.12 -6.35
N GLY A 282 -27.71 -16.27 -6.22
CA GLY A 282 -26.98 -16.13 -4.95
C GLY A 282 -26.89 -17.44 -4.13
N GLU A 283 -27.38 -18.57 -4.64
CA GLU A 283 -27.19 -19.88 -4.02
C GLU A 283 -25.77 -20.36 -4.25
N TYR A 284 -25.10 -20.89 -3.23
CA TYR A 284 -23.78 -21.50 -3.36
C TYR A 284 -23.91 -22.96 -3.81
N VAL A 285 -23.28 -23.29 -4.91
CA VAL A 285 -23.26 -24.64 -5.46
C VAL A 285 -21.82 -25.15 -5.60
N GLU A 286 -21.67 -26.46 -5.35
CA GLU A 286 -20.40 -27.14 -5.58
C GLU A 286 -20.14 -27.28 -7.08
N THR A 287 -18.97 -26.92 -7.54
CA THR A 287 -18.60 -26.90 -8.95
C THR A 287 -17.19 -27.44 -9.14
N GLN A 288 -17.01 -28.34 -10.10
CA GLN A 288 -15.69 -28.77 -10.56
C GLN A 288 -15.13 -27.76 -11.55
N ALA A 289 -13.90 -27.32 -11.31
CA ALA A 289 -13.18 -26.41 -12.20
C ALA A 289 -11.69 -26.72 -12.22
N HIS A 290 -11.00 -26.41 -13.31
CA HIS A 290 -9.56 -26.31 -13.31
C HIS A 290 -9.18 -24.88 -12.89
N LEU A 291 -8.35 -24.73 -11.87
CA LEU A 291 -7.83 -23.44 -11.44
C LEU A 291 -6.31 -23.41 -11.60
N ASP A 292 -5.82 -22.44 -12.34
CA ASP A 292 -4.40 -22.14 -12.45
C ASP A 292 -3.94 -21.33 -11.24
N ILE A 293 -2.64 -21.39 -10.96
CA ILE A 293 -2.01 -20.70 -9.82
C ILE A 293 -1.47 -19.37 -10.32
N LEU A 294 -1.81 -18.29 -9.63
CA LEU A 294 -1.17 -17.01 -9.86
C LEU A 294 -0.25 -16.64 -8.69
N MET A 295 0.77 -15.83 -8.97
CA MET A 295 1.69 -15.31 -7.96
C MET A 295 2.13 -13.91 -8.31
N LYS A 296 2.07 -13.04 -7.31
CA LYS A 296 2.53 -11.64 -7.36
C LYS A 296 3.50 -11.39 -6.20
N VAL A 297 4.53 -10.60 -6.49
CA VAL A 297 5.44 -10.06 -5.47
C VAL A 297 5.83 -8.65 -5.87
N GLU A 298 5.74 -7.71 -4.94
CA GLU A 298 6.15 -6.31 -5.15
C GLU A 298 6.76 -5.71 -3.88
N THR A 299 7.31 -4.48 -3.98
CA THR A 299 7.90 -3.77 -2.86
C THR A 299 7.12 -2.51 -2.50
N HIS A 300 7.02 -2.23 -1.19
CA HIS A 300 6.38 -1.01 -0.68
C HIS A 300 7.29 -0.31 0.34
N ASN A 301 8.46 0.11 -0.13
CA ASN A 301 9.60 0.51 0.69
C ASN A 301 9.42 1.87 1.36
N HIS A 302 9.09 2.90 0.59
CA HIS A 302 9.04 4.29 1.07
C HIS A 302 7.93 4.52 2.11
N PRO A 303 6.67 4.14 1.90
CA PRO A 303 5.64 4.29 2.90
C PRO A 303 5.91 3.51 4.18
N THR A 304 6.51 2.31 4.07
CA THR A 304 6.94 1.51 5.24
C THR A 304 8.07 2.19 6.01
N ALA A 305 8.97 2.92 5.33
CA ALA A 305 10.01 3.71 5.99
C ALA A 305 9.43 4.88 6.79
N ILE A 306 8.40 5.53 6.29
CA ILE A 306 7.79 6.72 6.92
C ILE A 306 6.86 6.33 8.07
N SER A 307 5.98 5.36 7.84
CA SER A 307 5.01 4.87 8.83
C SER A 307 4.87 3.35 8.71
N PRO A 308 5.60 2.57 9.52
CA PRO A 308 5.78 1.13 9.29
C PRO A 308 4.50 0.32 9.26
N PHE A 309 3.59 0.50 10.21
CA PHE A 309 2.33 -0.27 10.27
C PHE A 309 1.42 0.04 9.07
N PRO A 310 0.97 1.30 8.82
CA PRO A 310 0.07 1.58 7.70
C PRO A 310 0.77 1.42 6.36
N GLY A 311 2.07 1.71 6.25
CA GLY A 311 2.83 1.54 5.02
C GLY A 311 2.92 0.08 4.59
N ALA A 312 3.20 -0.84 5.51
CA ALA A 312 3.24 -2.27 5.22
C ALA A 312 1.83 -2.85 4.99
N ALA A 313 0.82 -2.37 5.72
CA ALA A 313 -0.57 -2.76 5.51
C ALA A 313 -1.03 -2.40 4.09
N THR A 314 -0.74 -1.19 3.63
CA THR A 314 -1.08 -0.73 2.28
C THR A 314 -0.32 -1.51 1.21
N GLY A 315 0.95 -1.87 1.45
CA GLY A 315 1.72 -2.72 0.54
C GLY A 315 1.08 -4.10 0.34
N ALA A 316 0.63 -4.74 1.43
CA ALA A 316 -0.14 -5.99 1.33
C ALA A 316 -1.46 -5.80 0.56
N GLY A 317 -2.14 -4.66 0.76
CA GLY A 317 -3.36 -4.32 0.02
C GLY A 317 -3.12 -4.14 -1.47
N GLY A 318 -2.02 -3.49 -1.87
CA GLY A 318 -1.62 -3.30 -3.27
C GLY A 318 -1.40 -4.63 -3.97
N GLU A 319 -0.64 -5.49 -3.36
CA GLU A 319 -0.34 -6.83 -3.89
C GLU A 319 -1.62 -7.67 -4.07
N ILE A 320 -2.55 -7.64 -3.11
CA ILE A 320 -3.85 -8.33 -3.24
C ILE A 320 -4.66 -7.78 -4.43
N ARG A 321 -4.62 -6.46 -4.67
CA ARG A 321 -5.33 -5.86 -5.81
C ARG A 321 -4.79 -6.33 -7.15
N ASP A 322 -3.48 -6.44 -7.26
CA ASP A 322 -2.83 -6.98 -8.45
C ASP A 322 -3.26 -8.42 -8.75
N GLU A 323 -3.31 -9.27 -7.69
CA GLU A 323 -3.85 -10.61 -7.86
C GLU A 323 -5.31 -10.57 -8.35
N GLY A 324 -6.17 -9.77 -7.71
CA GLY A 324 -7.58 -9.66 -8.05
C GLY A 324 -7.85 -9.10 -9.44
N ALA A 325 -6.95 -8.23 -9.95
CA ALA A 325 -7.05 -7.60 -11.27
C ALA A 325 -6.32 -8.39 -12.39
N THR A 326 -5.75 -9.56 -12.09
CA THR A 326 -5.10 -10.39 -13.10
C THR A 326 -6.13 -11.00 -14.05
N GLY A 327 -5.83 -10.96 -15.35
CA GLY A 327 -6.74 -11.43 -16.39
C GLY A 327 -8.07 -10.65 -16.39
N ARG A 328 -9.18 -11.37 -16.23
CA ARG A 328 -10.53 -10.81 -16.13
C ARG A 328 -11.13 -11.00 -14.73
N GLY A 329 -10.26 -10.99 -13.72
CA GLY A 329 -10.56 -11.22 -12.32
C GLY A 329 -10.02 -12.57 -11.81
N ALA A 330 -9.45 -12.56 -10.61
CA ALA A 330 -8.87 -13.72 -9.98
C ALA A 330 -9.06 -13.67 -8.46
N ARG A 331 -8.77 -14.78 -7.78
CA ARG A 331 -8.93 -14.94 -6.35
C ARG A 331 -7.58 -14.95 -5.65
N SER A 332 -7.41 -14.08 -4.66
CA SER A 332 -6.28 -14.10 -3.74
C SER A 332 -6.48 -15.17 -2.66
N LYS A 333 -5.44 -15.95 -2.31
CA LYS A 333 -5.54 -17.12 -1.44
C LYS A 333 -4.67 -17.06 -0.20
N ALA A 334 -3.39 -16.73 -0.34
CA ALA A 334 -2.45 -16.64 0.78
C ALA A 334 -1.36 -15.61 0.50
N GLY A 335 -0.96 -14.87 1.53
CA GLY A 335 0.06 -13.84 1.45
C GLY A 335 1.39 -14.23 2.07
N LEU A 336 2.42 -13.47 1.73
CA LEU A 336 3.74 -13.47 2.34
C LEU A 336 4.28 -12.04 2.49
N THR A 337 5.20 -11.84 3.42
CA THR A 337 5.87 -10.55 3.60
C THR A 337 7.34 -10.72 3.97
N GLY A 338 8.20 -9.89 3.38
CA GLY A 338 9.63 -9.90 3.65
C GLY A 338 10.16 -8.52 4.04
N PHE A 339 11.11 -8.48 4.98
CA PHE A 339 11.68 -7.23 5.45
C PHE A 339 13.20 -7.31 5.50
N SER A 340 13.86 -6.35 4.84
CA SER A 340 15.30 -6.08 5.02
C SER A 340 15.45 -4.70 5.65
N VAL A 341 16.13 -4.62 6.80
CA VAL A 341 16.33 -3.38 7.56
C VAL A 341 17.80 -3.23 7.97
N SER A 342 18.20 -2.04 8.36
CA SER A 342 19.51 -1.78 9.00
C SER A 342 19.61 -2.43 10.38
N SER A 343 20.72 -2.26 11.07
CA SER A 343 20.93 -2.78 12.43
C SER A 343 19.89 -2.22 13.41
N LEU A 344 19.39 -3.07 14.31
CA LEU A 344 18.29 -2.72 15.21
C LEU A 344 18.68 -1.77 16.35
N HIS A 345 19.96 -1.66 16.67
CA HIS A 345 20.51 -0.81 17.76
C HIS A 345 19.75 -0.93 19.09
N MET A 346 19.45 -2.17 19.50
CA MET A 346 18.71 -2.41 20.74
C MET A 346 19.56 -2.02 21.96
N LEU A 347 19.00 -1.21 22.86
CA LEU A 347 19.65 -0.77 24.09
C LEU A 347 20.07 -1.98 24.93
N GLY A 348 21.32 -1.97 25.40
CA GLY A 348 21.90 -3.05 26.23
C GLY A 348 22.28 -4.33 25.46
N LEU A 349 22.11 -4.37 24.13
CA LEU A 349 22.43 -5.53 23.29
C LEU A 349 23.40 -5.18 22.16
N PHE A 350 24.31 -4.24 22.38
CA PHE A 350 25.34 -3.87 21.40
C PHE A 350 26.21 -5.06 21.05
N GLN A 351 26.42 -5.25 19.75
CA GLN A 351 27.27 -6.30 19.22
C GLN A 351 28.55 -5.68 18.61
N PRO A 352 29.65 -6.44 18.52
CA PRO A 352 30.93 -5.90 18.03
C PRO A 352 30.87 -5.36 16.58
N TRP A 353 29.90 -5.78 15.78
CA TRP A 353 29.71 -5.33 14.40
C TRP A 353 28.76 -4.12 14.28
N ASN A 354 28.12 -3.70 15.36
CA ASN A 354 27.25 -2.52 15.33
C ASN A 354 28.09 -1.27 15.28
N THR A 355 28.02 -0.55 14.17
CA THR A 355 28.55 0.80 14.02
C THR A 355 27.39 1.78 13.98
N ASP A 356 27.35 2.69 14.93
CA ASP A 356 26.35 3.74 14.94
C ASP A 356 26.88 4.94 14.17
N TYR A 357 26.28 5.24 13.04
CA TYR A 357 26.52 6.46 12.25
C TYR A 357 25.24 7.27 12.02
N GLY A 358 24.23 7.02 12.87
CA GLY A 358 22.94 7.70 12.84
C GLY A 358 21.97 7.14 11.82
N SER A 359 20.75 7.62 11.86
CA SER A 359 19.66 7.29 10.94
C SER A 359 18.99 8.58 10.46
N PRO A 360 18.39 8.60 9.26
CA PRO A 360 17.63 9.75 8.79
C PRO A 360 16.47 10.07 9.73
N ALA A 361 16.33 11.35 10.09
CA ALA A 361 15.33 11.77 11.09
C ALA A 361 13.87 11.52 10.66
N ARG A 362 13.61 11.50 9.35
CA ARG A 362 12.26 11.29 8.79
C ARG A 362 11.87 9.82 8.59
N ILE A 363 12.81 8.91 8.71
CA ILE A 363 12.61 7.47 8.53
C ILE A 363 12.51 6.82 9.91
N ALA A 364 11.54 5.92 10.08
CA ALA A 364 11.40 5.12 11.28
C ALA A 364 12.66 4.27 11.53
N THR A 365 12.99 4.02 12.78
CA THR A 365 14.15 3.18 13.12
C THR A 365 13.96 1.75 12.65
N ALA A 366 15.06 1.04 12.37
CA ALA A 366 15.01 -0.37 11.99
C ALA A 366 14.25 -1.23 13.03
N LEU A 367 14.42 -0.93 14.31
CA LEU A 367 13.69 -1.60 15.40
C LEU A 367 12.19 -1.33 15.32
N GLN A 368 11.79 -0.09 15.09
CA GLN A 368 10.37 0.26 14.96
C GLN A 368 9.74 -0.41 13.73
N ILE A 369 10.44 -0.44 12.59
CA ILE A 369 9.99 -1.16 11.39
C ILE A 369 9.78 -2.63 11.69
N MET A 370 10.72 -3.28 12.41
CA MET A 370 10.57 -4.69 12.80
C MET A 370 9.34 -4.93 13.68
N LEU A 371 9.06 -4.04 14.62
CA LEU A 371 7.97 -4.22 15.58
C LEU A 371 6.59 -3.96 14.98
N GLU A 372 6.48 -3.06 14.02
CA GLU A 372 5.19 -2.58 13.52
C GLU A 372 4.85 -3.09 12.11
N ALA A 373 5.80 -3.13 11.19
CA ALA A 373 5.51 -3.39 9.78
C ALA A 373 5.00 -4.81 9.50
N PRO A 374 5.58 -5.89 10.05
CA PRO A 374 5.07 -7.25 9.85
C PRO A 374 3.63 -7.41 10.38
N ILE A 375 3.32 -6.76 11.50
CA ILE A 375 1.98 -6.78 12.09
C ILE A 375 1.00 -6.01 11.20
N GLY A 376 1.39 -4.85 10.67
CA GLY A 376 0.57 -4.06 9.75
C GLY A 376 0.20 -4.84 8.49
N ALA A 377 1.15 -5.48 7.85
CA ALA A 377 0.91 -6.30 6.67
C ALA A 377 0.03 -7.53 6.98
N SER A 378 0.29 -8.23 8.09
CA SER A 378 -0.52 -9.37 8.52
C SER A 378 -1.96 -8.95 8.87
N SER A 379 -2.12 -7.80 9.52
CA SER A 379 -3.44 -7.24 9.86
C SER A 379 -4.30 -6.99 8.61
N PHE A 380 -3.73 -6.38 7.57
CA PHE A 380 -4.47 -6.18 6.32
C PHE A 380 -4.89 -7.50 5.69
N ASN A 381 -3.97 -8.47 5.60
CA ASN A 381 -4.28 -9.81 5.07
C ASN A 381 -5.44 -10.45 5.84
N ASN A 382 -5.38 -10.45 7.17
CA ASN A 382 -6.41 -11.09 8.00
C ASN A 382 -7.77 -10.40 7.90
N GLU A 383 -7.81 -9.08 7.93
CA GLU A 383 -9.07 -8.33 7.83
C GLU A 383 -9.68 -8.46 6.43
N PHE A 384 -8.86 -8.55 5.38
CA PHE A 384 -9.30 -8.89 4.04
C PHE A 384 -9.85 -10.33 3.96
N GLY A 385 -9.31 -11.26 4.74
CA GLY A 385 -9.76 -12.65 4.81
C GLY A 385 -8.82 -13.67 4.18
N ARG A 386 -7.50 -13.40 4.14
CA ARG A 386 -6.48 -14.38 3.76
C ARG A 386 -5.37 -14.47 4.81
N PRO A 387 -4.71 -15.65 5.00
CA PRO A 387 -3.60 -15.81 5.92
C PRO A 387 -2.30 -15.25 5.31
N CYS A 388 -1.39 -14.75 6.15
CA CYS A 388 -0.01 -14.44 5.79
C CYS A 388 0.89 -15.60 6.25
N LEU A 389 1.37 -16.44 5.31
CA LEU A 389 1.98 -17.75 5.62
C LEU A 389 3.49 -17.80 5.50
N GLY A 390 4.13 -16.81 4.87
CA GLY A 390 5.54 -16.87 4.58
C GLY A 390 6.20 -15.51 4.58
N GLY A 391 7.50 -15.50 4.31
CA GLY A 391 8.30 -14.31 4.19
C GLY A 391 9.67 -14.45 4.83
N TYR A 392 10.30 -13.33 5.13
CA TYR A 392 11.60 -13.30 5.79
C TYR A 392 11.80 -12.02 6.59
N PHE A 393 12.76 -12.05 7.51
CA PHE A 393 13.27 -10.86 8.18
C PHE A 393 14.80 -10.89 8.18
N ARG A 394 15.45 -9.85 7.64
CA ARG A 394 16.90 -9.70 7.54
C ARG A 394 17.34 -8.34 8.08
N THR A 395 18.49 -8.33 8.72
CA THR A 395 19.20 -7.09 9.07
C THR A 395 20.55 -7.06 8.37
N PHE A 396 20.92 -5.91 7.82
CA PHE A 396 22.23 -5.73 7.23
C PHE A 396 22.66 -4.25 7.34
N GLU A 397 23.85 -4.04 7.91
CA GLU A 397 24.50 -2.75 7.97
C GLU A 397 26.01 -2.98 8.14
N GLN A 398 26.76 -2.64 7.11
CA GLN A 398 28.20 -2.91 7.11
C GLN A 398 28.96 -1.96 6.18
N THR A 399 30.20 -1.65 6.52
CA THR A 399 31.13 -0.97 5.62
C THR A 399 31.86 -2.00 4.76
N VAL A 400 31.67 -1.92 3.44
CA VAL A 400 32.31 -2.80 2.45
C VAL A 400 33.06 -1.91 1.46
N ASN A 401 34.36 -2.16 1.26
CA ASN A 401 35.22 -1.36 0.38
C ASN A 401 35.18 0.16 0.66
N GLY A 402 35.15 0.56 1.94
CA GLY A 402 35.07 1.97 2.36
C GLY A 402 33.71 2.62 2.14
N ARG A 403 32.71 1.91 1.64
CA ARG A 403 31.33 2.39 1.49
C ARG A 403 30.44 1.76 2.55
N ARG A 404 29.55 2.54 3.12
CA ARG A 404 28.53 2.07 4.05
C ARG A 404 27.32 1.56 3.28
N TRP A 405 26.85 0.38 3.69
CA TRP A 405 25.70 -0.28 3.12
C TRP A 405 24.74 -0.63 4.24
N GLY A 406 23.45 -0.40 4.00
CA GLY A 406 22.39 -0.71 4.95
C GLY A 406 21.03 -0.43 4.32
N TYR A 407 19.99 -0.70 5.09
CA TYR A 407 18.61 -0.54 4.68
C TYR A 407 17.87 0.43 5.60
N HIS A 408 18.34 1.69 5.73
CA HIS A 408 17.58 2.71 6.46
C HIS A 408 16.22 2.95 5.80
N LYS A 409 16.18 3.13 4.47
CA LYS A 409 14.98 2.89 3.69
C LYS A 409 14.88 1.35 3.54
N PRO A 410 13.90 0.71 4.18
CA PRO A 410 13.80 -0.75 4.19
C PRO A 410 13.46 -1.27 2.80
N ILE A 411 13.71 -2.57 2.61
CA ILE A 411 12.93 -3.35 1.65
C ILE A 411 11.74 -3.90 2.43
N MET A 412 10.53 -3.54 2.02
CA MET A 412 9.29 -4.20 2.40
C MET A 412 8.77 -4.92 1.17
N LEU A 413 8.70 -6.23 1.24
CA LEU A 413 8.23 -7.09 0.17
C LEU A 413 6.86 -7.65 0.57
N ALA A 414 5.86 -7.39 -0.26
CA ALA A 414 4.54 -7.99 -0.16
C ALA A 414 4.36 -8.96 -1.32
N GLY A 415 3.80 -10.13 -1.04
CA GLY A 415 3.55 -11.13 -2.07
C GLY A 415 2.44 -12.07 -1.66
N GLY A 416 2.01 -12.86 -2.61
CA GLY A 416 0.98 -13.86 -2.39
C GLY A 416 0.77 -14.74 -3.58
N MET A 417 -0.08 -15.73 -3.37
CA MET A 417 -0.56 -16.60 -4.41
C MET A 417 -2.08 -16.70 -4.38
N GLY A 418 -2.64 -16.92 -5.54
CA GLY A 418 -4.07 -17.06 -5.75
C GLY A 418 -4.41 -18.05 -6.85
N ASN A 419 -5.65 -18.02 -7.30
CA ASN A 419 -6.13 -18.91 -8.33
C ASN A 419 -6.93 -18.15 -9.39
N ILE A 420 -6.85 -18.61 -10.65
CA ILE A 420 -7.55 -18.06 -11.80
C ILE A 420 -8.09 -19.17 -12.71
N LEU A 421 -9.23 -18.94 -13.37
CA LEU A 421 -9.72 -19.85 -14.41
C LEU A 421 -8.90 -19.71 -15.69
N PRO A 422 -8.50 -20.80 -16.38
CA PRO A 422 -7.63 -20.74 -17.54
C PRO A 422 -8.14 -19.84 -18.68
N HIS A 423 -9.46 -19.86 -18.94
CA HIS A 423 -10.06 -19.12 -20.07
C HIS A 423 -10.30 -17.62 -19.81
N ILE A 424 -9.93 -17.12 -18.62
CA ILE A 424 -10.03 -15.70 -18.29
C ILE A 424 -8.65 -15.07 -17.96
N THR A 425 -7.58 -15.81 -18.13
CA THR A 425 -6.20 -15.33 -17.91
C THR A 425 -5.85 -14.16 -18.83
N GLU A 426 -6.46 -14.10 -20.02
CA GLU A 426 -6.27 -13.01 -20.96
C GLU A 426 -7.42 -12.00 -20.88
N LYS A 427 -7.08 -10.72 -20.86
CA LYS A 427 -8.01 -9.59 -20.97
C LYS A 427 -8.60 -9.57 -22.36
N LYS A 428 -9.87 -9.17 -22.50
CA LYS A 428 -10.52 -9.01 -23.81
C LYS A 428 -10.30 -7.59 -24.34
N PRO A 429 -10.28 -7.42 -25.67
CA PRO A 429 -10.42 -6.09 -26.28
C PRO A 429 -11.69 -5.40 -25.75
N ILE A 430 -11.64 -4.09 -25.60
CA ILE A 430 -12.78 -3.29 -25.13
C ILE A 430 -13.47 -2.67 -26.34
N PRO A 431 -14.68 -3.13 -26.72
CA PRO A 431 -15.44 -2.53 -27.80
C PRO A 431 -15.82 -1.07 -27.48
N PRO A 432 -15.84 -0.17 -28.48
CA PRO A 432 -16.42 1.16 -28.31
C PRO A 432 -17.87 1.07 -27.77
N GLY A 433 -18.25 1.99 -26.89
CA GLY A 433 -19.53 1.97 -26.19
C GLY A 433 -19.54 1.10 -24.92
N SER A 434 -18.45 0.40 -24.58
CA SER A 434 -18.31 -0.28 -23.30
C SER A 434 -18.24 0.72 -22.17
N LEU A 435 -18.89 0.40 -21.04
CA LEU A 435 -18.90 1.25 -19.85
C LEU A 435 -17.59 1.13 -19.08
N LEU A 436 -17.01 2.27 -18.70
CA LEU A 436 -15.80 2.37 -17.90
C LEU A 436 -16.20 2.71 -16.46
N ILE A 437 -15.83 1.83 -15.54
CA ILE A 437 -16.36 1.81 -14.17
C ILE A 437 -15.21 1.95 -13.17
N VAL A 438 -15.41 2.78 -12.13
CA VAL A 438 -14.66 2.73 -10.87
C VAL A 438 -15.44 1.86 -9.90
N LEU A 439 -14.80 0.86 -9.33
CA LEU A 439 -15.34 -0.02 -8.28
C LEU A 439 -14.57 0.22 -6.98
N GLY A 440 -15.25 0.44 -5.87
CA GLY A 440 -14.64 0.60 -4.56
C GLY A 440 -14.78 1.99 -3.94
N GLY A 441 -13.83 2.37 -3.10
CA GLY A 441 -13.88 3.58 -2.27
C GLY A 441 -13.85 4.91 -3.04
N PRO A 442 -14.19 6.02 -2.40
CA PRO A 442 -14.17 7.34 -3.03
C PRO A 442 -12.75 7.90 -3.21
N ALA A 443 -12.60 8.83 -4.13
CA ALA A 443 -11.40 9.67 -4.23
C ALA A 443 -11.22 10.49 -2.94
N MET A 444 -9.98 10.57 -2.48
CA MET A 444 -9.56 11.32 -1.29
C MET A 444 -8.17 11.91 -1.56
N LEU A 445 -7.79 12.99 -0.88
CA LEU A 445 -6.45 13.55 -1.01
C LEU A 445 -5.41 12.68 -0.28
N ILE A 446 -5.03 11.59 -0.92
CA ILE A 446 -4.06 10.62 -0.44
C ILE A 446 -3.11 10.26 -1.58
N GLY A 447 -1.81 10.23 -1.31
CA GLY A 447 -0.78 9.74 -2.22
C GLY A 447 -0.59 10.58 -3.48
N LEU A 448 -1.04 11.83 -3.51
CA LEU A 448 -0.89 12.68 -4.68
C LEU A 448 0.60 12.83 -5.04
N GLY A 449 0.97 12.43 -6.27
CA GLY A 449 2.35 12.49 -6.73
C GLY A 449 3.28 11.37 -6.18
N GLY A 450 2.75 10.35 -5.48
CA GLY A 450 3.55 9.25 -4.94
C GLY A 450 4.30 8.47 -6.01
N GLY A 451 3.67 8.20 -7.14
CA GLY A 451 4.31 7.59 -8.31
C GLY A 451 5.47 8.44 -8.85
N ALA A 452 5.27 9.74 -9.02
CA ALA A 452 6.32 10.67 -9.44
C ALA A 452 7.46 10.77 -8.41
N ALA A 453 7.14 10.79 -7.11
CA ALA A 453 8.13 10.81 -6.03
C ALA A 453 9.06 9.58 -6.06
N SER A 454 8.62 8.44 -6.59
CA SER A 454 9.47 7.25 -6.76
C SER A 454 10.66 7.47 -7.70
N SER A 455 10.58 8.47 -8.58
CA SER A 455 11.66 8.84 -9.50
C SER A 455 12.71 9.76 -8.86
N MET A 456 12.46 10.29 -7.65
CA MET A 456 13.40 11.14 -6.93
C MET A 456 14.41 10.32 -6.12
N SER A 457 15.62 10.87 -5.97
CA SER A 457 16.62 10.28 -5.07
C SER A 457 16.16 10.37 -3.61
N ALA A 458 16.48 9.35 -2.81
CA ALA A 458 16.13 9.32 -1.40
C ALA A 458 16.63 10.59 -0.67
N GLY A 459 15.73 11.27 0.05
CA GLY A 459 16.04 12.48 0.82
C GLY A 459 15.87 13.80 0.06
N GLN A 460 15.44 13.79 -1.20
CA GLN A 460 15.17 15.00 -1.99
C GLN A 460 13.70 15.44 -1.96
N SER A 461 12.80 14.58 -1.46
CA SER A 461 11.38 14.89 -1.33
C SER A 461 11.12 15.89 -0.18
N ASP A 462 10.08 16.71 -0.31
CA ASP A 462 9.59 17.57 0.76
C ASP A 462 8.90 16.70 1.84
N GLU A 463 8.99 17.10 3.11
CA GLU A 463 8.38 16.41 4.23
C GLU A 463 6.85 16.29 4.08
N THR A 464 6.20 17.31 3.52
CA THR A 464 4.75 17.30 3.26
C THR A 464 4.37 16.30 2.17
N LEU A 465 5.19 16.11 1.14
CA LEU A 465 5.01 15.10 0.09
C LEU A 465 5.24 13.70 0.63
N ASP A 466 6.25 13.49 1.49
CA ASP A 466 6.48 12.21 2.14
C ASP A 466 5.27 11.78 2.97
N PHE A 467 4.71 12.69 3.75
CA PHE A 467 3.52 12.40 4.55
C PHE A 467 2.24 12.24 3.71
N ALA A 468 2.12 12.93 2.58
CA ALA A 468 1.00 12.71 1.66
C ALA A 468 1.08 11.37 0.92
N SER A 469 2.27 10.77 0.80
CA SER A 469 2.48 9.52 0.06
C SER A 469 2.01 8.27 0.80
N VAL A 470 1.82 8.31 2.12
CA VAL A 470 1.33 7.16 2.87
C VAL A 470 -0.19 7.08 2.80
N GLN A 471 -0.65 5.93 2.39
CA GLN A 471 -2.05 5.66 2.13
C GLN A 471 -2.72 5.05 3.35
N ARG A 472 -4.06 5.10 3.38
CA ARG A 472 -4.87 4.46 4.40
C ARG A 472 -5.27 3.08 3.92
N SER A 473 -5.20 2.10 4.80
CA SER A 473 -5.70 0.77 4.52
C SER A 473 -7.18 0.65 4.91
N ASN A 474 -7.99 0.15 3.98
CA ASN A 474 -9.37 -0.24 4.24
C ASN A 474 -9.64 -1.65 3.72
N PRO A 475 -9.16 -2.70 4.43
CA PRO A 475 -9.25 -4.09 3.98
C PRO A 475 -10.68 -4.54 3.72
N GLU A 476 -11.66 -4.03 4.49
CA GLU A 476 -13.07 -4.34 4.27
C GLU A 476 -13.57 -3.82 2.92
N MET A 477 -13.26 -2.59 2.56
CA MET A 477 -13.65 -2.06 1.25
C MET A 477 -13.02 -2.88 0.12
N GLN A 478 -11.76 -3.25 0.27
CA GLN A 478 -11.09 -4.12 -0.70
C GLN A 478 -11.72 -5.50 -0.77
N ARG A 479 -12.17 -6.06 0.37
CA ARG A 479 -12.91 -7.32 0.39
C ARG A 479 -14.25 -7.21 -0.33
N ARG A 480 -14.99 -6.12 -0.15
CA ARG A 480 -16.25 -5.88 -0.88
C ARG A 480 -16.01 -5.85 -2.39
N CYS A 481 -14.95 -5.18 -2.85
CA CYS A 481 -14.55 -5.21 -4.26
C CYS A 481 -14.24 -6.64 -4.72
N GLN A 482 -13.50 -7.40 -3.93
CA GLN A 482 -13.13 -8.77 -4.26
C GLN A 482 -14.35 -9.69 -4.37
N GLU A 483 -15.36 -9.53 -3.51
CA GLU A 483 -16.63 -10.30 -3.61
C GLU A 483 -17.36 -10.03 -4.94
N VAL A 484 -17.35 -8.77 -5.39
CA VAL A 484 -17.91 -8.41 -6.70
C VAL A 484 -17.10 -9.05 -7.83
N ILE A 485 -15.77 -8.95 -7.77
CA ILE A 485 -14.87 -9.55 -8.76
C ILE A 485 -15.02 -11.06 -8.78
N ASP A 486 -15.06 -11.71 -7.61
CA ASP A 486 -15.22 -13.16 -7.48
C ASP A 486 -16.55 -13.63 -8.08
N ALA A 487 -17.65 -12.94 -7.80
CA ALA A 487 -18.94 -13.26 -8.37
C ALA A 487 -18.96 -13.09 -9.91
N CYS A 488 -18.20 -12.13 -10.45
CA CYS A 488 -18.08 -11.93 -11.90
C CYS A 488 -17.28 -13.05 -12.58
N TRP A 489 -16.03 -13.30 -12.14
CA TRP A 489 -15.18 -14.27 -12.83
C TRP A 489 -15.67 -15.71 -12.67
N GLN A 490 -16.37 -16.02 -11.58
CA GLN A 490 -16.98 -17.34 -11.36
C GLN A 490 -18.11 -17.67 -12.34
N GLN A 491 -18.66 -16.69 -13.06
CA GLN A 491 -19.59 -16.94 -14.19
C GLN A 491 -18.88 -17.60 -15.37
N GLY A 492 -17.56 -17.71 -15.37
CA GLY A 492 -16.79 -18.37 -16.40
C GLY A 492 -16.86 -17.64 -17.75
N VAL A 493 -17.46 -18.29 -18.74
CA VAL A 493 -17.60 -17.69 -20.10
C VAL A 493 -18.51 -16.47 -20.12
N ASP A 494 -19.47 -16.41 -19.20
CA ASP A 494 -20.42 -15.31 -19.05
C ASP A 494 -19.91 -14.18 -18.11
N ASN A 495 -18.64 -14.21 -17.74
CA ASN A 495 -18.02 -13.15 -16.97
C ASN A 495 -18.22 -11.78 -17.64
N PRO A 496 -18.93 -10.82 -16.99
CA PRO A 496 -19.23 -9.52 -17.58
C PRO A 496 -17.98 -8.63 -17.72
N ILE A 497 -16.91 -8.89 -16.96
CA ILE A 497 -15.68 -8.11 -17.01
C ILE A 497 -14.95 -8.42 -18.32
N LEU A 498 -14.75 -7.40 -19.15
CA LEU A 498 -13.95 -7.47 -20.38
C LEU A 498 -12.47 -7.30 -20.06
N SER A 499 -12.14 -6.30 -19.26
CA SER A 499 -10.82 -5.97 -18.76
C SER A 499 -10.95 -5.32 -17.40
N ILE A 500 -9.95 -5.51 -16.53
CA ILE A 500 -9.90 -4.94 -15.19
C ILE A 500 -8.46 -4.52 -14.89
N HIS A 501 -8.30 -3.44 -14.14
CA HIS A 501 -7.01 -2.98 -13.61
C HIS A 501 -7.18 -2.53 -12.16
N ASP A 502 -6.17 -2.71 -11.34
CA ASP A 502 -6.15 -2.17 -9.98
C ASP A 502 -5.88 -0.66 -9.99
N VAL A 503 -6.24 0.02 -8.92
CA VAL A 503 -5.87 1.42 -8.69
C VAL A 503 -4.76 1.45 -7.65
N GLY A 504 -3.55 1.69 -8.12
CA GLY A 504 -2.33 1.80 -7.31
C GLY A 504 -1.68 3.17 -7.45
N ALA A 505 -0.36 3.19 -7.67
CA ALA A 505 0.40 4.41 -7.91
C ALA A 505 -0.15 5.19 -9.11
N GLY A 506 -0.29 6.51 -8.94
CA GLY A 506 -0.89 7.39 -9.94
C GLY A 506 -2.41 7.40 -9.95
N GLY A 507 -3.08 6.56 -9.17
CA GLY A 507 -4.52 6.58 -9.06
C GLY A 507 -5.24 6.29 -10.37
N LEU A 508 -6.36 6.97 -10.60
CA LEU A 508 -7.15 6.82 -11.85
C LEU A 508 -6.39 7.34 -13.06
N SER A 509 -5.43 8.26 -12.88
CA SER A 509 -4.60 8.84 -13.94
C SER A 509 -3.62 7.83 -14.56
N ASN A 510 -3.41 6.69 -13.92
CA ASN A 510 -2.65 5.57 -14.45
C ASN A 510 -3.57 4.40 -14.83
N ALA A 511 -4.47 4.02 -13.96
CA ALA A 511 -5.30 2.84 -14.11
C ALA A 511 -6.23 2.90 -15.36
N PHE A 512 -6.92 4.01 -15.60
CA PHE A 512 -7.81 4.13 -16.78
C PHE A 512 -7.05 4.21 -18.10
N PRO A 513 -6.00 5.04 -18.25
CA PRO A 513 -5.19 5.00 -19.47
C PRO A 513 -4.64 3.61 -19.80
N GLU A 514 -4.15 2.87 -18.80
CA GLU A 514 -3.66 1.49 -18.99
C GLU A 514 -4.79 0.54 -19.40
N LEU A 515 -5.96 0.64 -18.74
CA LEU A 515 -7.13 -0.17 -19.08
C LEU A 515 -7.54 0.00 -20.56
N VAL A 516 -7.72 1.26 -21.03
CA VAL A 516 -8.18 1.53 -22.39
C VAL A 516 -7.08 1.26 -23.43
N HIS A 517 -5.81 1.57 -23.11
CA HIS A 517 -4.68 1.26 -23.97
C HIS A 517 -4.52 -0.26 -24.16
N GLY A 518 -4.55 -1.02 -23.08
CA GLY A 518 -4.52 -2.49 -23.11
C GLY A 518 -5.74 -3.10 -23.81
N GLY A 519 -6.89 -2.45 -23.71
CA GLY A 519 -8.13 -2.82 -24.40
C GLY A 519 -8.18 -2.44 -25.89
N GLY A 520 -7.17 -1.72 -26.40
CA GLY A 520 -7.07 -1.30 -27.81
C GLY A 520 -8.06 -0.20 -28.22
N CYS A 521 -8.49 0.64 -27.29
CA CYS A 521 -9.47 1.71 -27.49
C CYS A 521 -9.00 3.03 -26.86
N GLY A 522 -9.79 4.08 -26.98
CA GLY A 522 -9.69 5.29 -26.17
C GLY A 522 -10.76 5.35 -25.09
N GLY A 523 -10.84 6.48 -24.38
CA GLY A 523 -11.86 6.68 -23.35
C GLY A 523 -12.27 8.13 -23.21
N GLN A 524 -13.57 8.33 -23.02
CA GLN A 524 -14.16 9.62 -22.64
C GLN A 524 -14.72 9.52 -21.22
N PHE A 525 -14.30 10.41 -20.33
CA PHE A 525 -14.60 10.35 -18.90
C PHE A 525 -15.26 11.61 -18.42
N ASP A 526 -16.16 11.45 -17.43
CA ASP A 526 -16.76 12.51 -16.65
C ASP A 526 -16.18 12.53 -15.24
N LEU A 527 -15.39 13.56 -14.94
CA LEU A 527 -14.78 13.75 -13.62
C LEU A 527 -15.82 13.86 -12.50
N THR A 528 -16.99 14.43 -12.79
CA THR A 528 -18.06 14.68 -11.81
C THR A 528 -18.78 13.40 -11.40
N ALA A 529 -18.68 12.34 -12.20
CA ALA A 529 -19.23 11.02 -11.91
C ALA A 529 -18.35 10.22 -10.93
N ILE A 530 -17.08 10.63 -10.70
CA ILE A 530 -16.16 9.93 -9.80
C ILE A 530 -16.58 10.15 -8.36
N PRO A 531 -16.86 9.08 -7.58
CA PRO A 531 -17.16 9.21 -6.16
C PRO A 531 -16.02 9.92 -5.43
N CYS A 532 -16.33 10.99 -4.72
CA CYS A 532 -15.35 11.82 -4.02
C CYS A 532 -15.78 12.06 -2.56
N ALA A 533 -14.86 11.86 -1.63
CA ALA A 533 -15.10 12.10 -0.20
C ALA A 533 -14.99 13.58 0.17
N ASP A 534 -14.23 14.35 -0.59
CA ASP A 534 -14.02 15.79 -0.38
C ASP A 534 -14.31 16.56 -1.67
N PRO A 535 -15.47 17.23 -1.76
CA PRO A 535 -15.84 18.01 -2.94
C PRO A 535 -14.97 19.27 -3.16
N SER A 536 -14.05 19.60 -2.26
CA SER A 536 -13.09 20.70 -2.42
C SER A 536 -11.88 20.35 -3.28
N LEU A 537 -11.73 19.09 -3.68
CA LEU A 537 -10.61 18.66 -4.49
C LEU A 537 -10.63 19.29 -5.89
N SER A 538 -9.45 19.65 -6.38
CA SER A 538 -9.27 20.06 -7.78
C SER A 538 -9.42 18.89 -8.75
N PRO A 539 -9.61 19.14 -10.04
CA PRO A 539 -9.62 18.09 -11.06
C PRO A 539 -8.38 17.18 -11.00
N MET A 540 -7.19 17.76 -10.80
CA MET A 540 -5.95 17.02 -10.65
C MET A 540 -5.98 16.11 -9.43
N GLU A 541 -6.46 16.59 -8.29
CA GLU A 541 -6.52 15.81 -7.06
C GLU A 541 -7.56 14.70 -7.11
N ILE A 542 -8.68 14.87 -7.85
CA ILE A 542 -9.66 13.81 -8.04
C ILE A 542 -9.12 12.71 -8.96
N TRP A 543 -8.43 13.09 -10.04
CA TRP A 543 -7.95 12.14 -11.05
C TRP A 543 -6.65 11.43 -10.66
N CYS A 544 -5.73 12.15 -10.00
CA CYS A 544 -4.37 11.69 -9.75
C CYS A 544 -4.11 11.22 -8.30
N ASN A 545 -5.12 11.21 -7.42
CA ASN A 545 -4.93 10.70 -6.06
C ASN A 545 -4.80 9.18 -6.05
N GLU A 546 -4.03 8.67 -5.11
CA GLU A 546 -3.78 7.23 -4.93
C GLU A 546 -4.65 6.62 -3.82
N ALA A 547 -5.84 7.17 -3.55
CA ALA A 547 -6.78 6.51 -2.65
C ALA A 547 -7.01 5.08 -3.14
N GLN A 548 -6.68 4.11 -2.29
CA GLN A 548 -6.66 2.69 -2.63
C GLN A 548 -8.02 2.02 -2.40
N GLU A 549 -8.02 0.70 -2.45
CA GLU A 549 -9.21 -0.14 -2.38
C GLU A 549 -10.21 0.21 -3.50
N ARG A 550 -9.64 0.42 -4.70
CA ARG A 550 -10.38 0.70 -5.94
C ARG A 550 -9.84 -0.16 -7.08
N TYR A 551 -10.74 -0.44 -8.01
CA TYR A 551 -10.43 -1.04 -9.32
C TYR A 551 -11.08 -0.23 -10.42
N VAL A 552 -10.53 -0.29 -11.62
CA VAL A 552 -11.18 0.19 -12.84
C VAL A 552 -11.46 -1.01 -13.74
N LEU A 553 -12.62 -1.03 -14.37
CA LEU A 553 -13.02 -2.14 -15.24
C LEU A 553 -13.92 -1.69 -16.39
N ALA A 554 -13.96 -2.50 -17.43
CA ALA A 554 -14.83 -2.33 -18.58
C ALA A 554 -15.86 -3.47 -18.65
N ILE A 555 -17.13 -3.11 -18.83
CA ILE A 555 -18.23 -4.05 -19.09
C ILE A 555 -19.05 -3.64 -20.27
N ALA A 556 -19.74 -4.58 -20.91
CA ALA A 556 -20.74 -4.24 -21.92
C ALA A 556 -21.98 -3.61 -21.25
N PRO A 557 -22.66 -2.65 -21.89
CA PRO A 557 -23.84 -1.96 -21.33
C PRO A 557 -24.93 -2.91 -20.85
N ASP A 558 -25.16 -4.01 -21.56
CA ASP A 558 -26.21 -5.00 -21.25
C ASP A 558 -25.99 -5.69 -19.88
N HIS A 559 -24.78 -5.71 -19.38
CA HIS A 559 -24.45 -6.29 -18.07
C HIS A 559 -24.62 -5.33 -16.89
N LEU A 560 -24.84 -4.02 -17.14
CA LEU A 560 -24.87 -3.02 -16.07
C LEU A 560 -25.93 -3.30 -15.01
N ALA A 561 -27.12 -3.72 -15.40
CA ALA A 561 -28.23 -3.97 -14.47
C ALA A 561 -27.88 -5.10 -13.47
N TRP A 562 -27.30 -6.18 -13.95
CA TRP A 562 -26.86 -7.29 -13.11
C TRP A 562 -25.67 -6.88 -12.22
N PHE A 563 -24.68 -6.20 -12.80
CA PHE A 563 -23.52 -5.72 -12.07
C PHE A 563 -23.91 -4.75 -10.94
N SER A 564 -24.86 -3.85 -11.21
CA SER A 564 -25.43 -2.94 -10.21
C SER A 564 -26.06 -3.68 -9.04
N GLN A 565 -26.90 -4.70 -9.31
CA GLN A 565 -27.50 -5.51 -8.27
C GLN A 565 -26.46 -6.26 -7.43
N LEU A 566 -25.40 -6.77 -8.07
CA LEU A 566 -24.29 -7.41 -7.40
C LEU A 566 -23.56 -6.45 -6.46
N CYS A 567 -23.20 -5.25 -6.95
CA CYS A 567 -22.56 -4.23 -6.13
C CYS A 567 -23.43 -3.80 -4.94
N GLN A 568 -24.75 -3.67 -5.13
CA GLN A 568 -25.69 -3.37 -4.04
C GLN A 568 -25.74 -4.49 -3.00
N ARG A 569 -25.76 -5.76 -3.43
CA ARG A 569 -25.72 -6.92 -2.54
C ARG A 569 -24.47 -6.91 -1.66
N GLU A 570 -23.31 -6.67 -2.25
CA GLU A 570 -22.03 -6.65 -1.55
C GLU A 570 -21.76 -5.30 -0.84
N ARG A 571 -22.67 -4.35 -0.96
CA ARG A 571 -22.49 -2.97 -0.45
C ARG A 571 -21.17 -2.36 -0.92
N CYS A 572 -20.77 -2.68 -2.14
CA CYS A 572 -19.57 -2.18 -2.79
C CYS A 572 -19.92 -0.96 -3.63
N PRO A 573 -19.38 0.22 -3.33
CA PRO A 573 -19.59 1.40 -4.16
C PRO A 573 -19.04 1.18 -5.57
N TYR A 574 -19.74 1.72 -6.57
CA TYR A 574 -19.26 1.77 -7.95
C TYR A 574 -19.83 3.01 -8.65
N ALA A 575 -19.18 3.41 -9.72
CA ALA A 575 -19.68 4.47 -10.60
C ALA A 575 -19.28 4.20 -12.05
N VAL A 576 -20.22 4.42 -12.98
CA VAL A 576 -19.91 4.53 -14.40
C VAL A 576 -19.35 5.93 -14.62
N VAL A 577 -18.08 6.03 -14.96
CA VAL A 577 -17.36 7.31 -15.07
C VAL A 577 -16.96 7.66 -16.48
N GLY A 578 -17.25 6.78 -17.43
CA GLY A 578 -16.93 7.03 -18.84
C GLY A 578 -17.37 5.91 -19.75
N GLU A 579 -17.02 6.09 -21.02
CA GLU A 579 -17.31 5.17 -22.12
C GLU A 579 -16.09 4.98 -23.00
N ALA A 580 -15.87 3.77 -23.47
CA ALA A 580 -14.80 3.44 -24.40
C ALA A 580 -15.08 4.03 -25.79
N THR A 581 -14.06 4.61 -26.41
CA THR A 581 -14.14 5.21 -27.75
C THR A 581 -13.32 4.44 -28.78
N ALA A 582 -13.66 4.55 -30.07
CA ALA A 582 -12.93 3.88 -31.13
C ALA A 582 -11.53 4.47 -31.36
N GLU A 583 -11.40 5.80 -31.16
CA GLU A 583 -10.13 6.48 -31.32
C GLU A 583 -9.27 6.31 -30.08
N PRO A 584 -7.95 6.00 -30.19
CA PRO A 584 -7.05 5.89 -29.05
C PRO A 584 -6.70 7.28 -28.48
N HIS A 585 -7.69 7.94 -27.94
CA HIS A 585 -7.67 9.29 -27.38
C HIS A 585 -8.21 9.26 -25.96
N LEU A 586 -7.67 10.10 -25.10
CA LEU A 586 -8.11 10.25 -23.73
C LEU A 586 -8.73 11.62 -23.54
N SER A 587 -10.00 11.65 -23.15
CA SER A 587 -10.75 12.87 -22.83
C SER A 587 -11.35 12.79 -21.43
N LEU A 588 -11.12 13.81 -20.61
CA LEU A 588 -11.69 13.95 -19.27
C LEU A 588 -12.33 15.33 -19.14
N PHE A 589 -13.59 15.37 -18.75
CA PHE A 589 -14.36 16.60 -18.60
C PHE A 589 -14.86 16.80 -17.17
N ALA A 590 -14.81 18.03 -16.68
CA ALA A 590 -15.50 18.49 -15.49
C ALA A 590 -16.61 19.47 -15.93
N GLY A 591 -17.81 18.97 -16.15
CA GLY A 591 -18.87 19.69 -16.87
C GLY A 591 -18.41 20.03 -18.29
N ASP A 592 -18.41 21.32 -18.66
CA ASP A 592 -17.97 21.79 -20.00
C ASP A 592 -16.45 22.02 -20.10
N THR A 593 -15.70 21.83 -19.00
CA THR A 593 -14.26 22.08 -18.98
C THR A 593 -13.47 20.82 -19.28
N ALA A 594 -12.68 20.84 -20.35
CA ALA A 594 -11.74 19.76 -20.66
C ALA A 594 -10.54 19.80 -19.70
N CYS A 595 -10.40 18.78 -18.88
CA CYS A 595 -9.26 18.58 -17.99
C CYS A 595 -8.12 17.80 -18.67
N ILE A 596 -8.46 16.87 -19.54
CA ILE A 596 -7.54 16.10 -20.38
C ILE A 596 -8.12 16.04 -21.79
N ASP A 597 -7.28 16.22 -22.78
CA ASP A 597 -7.63 16.09 -24.21
C ASP A 597 -6.37 15.73 -25.00
N MET A 598 -5.97 14.46 -24.98
CA MET A 598 -4.70 14.05 -25.56
C MET A 598 -4.73 12.65 -26.20
N PRO A 599 -3.95 12.41 -27.26
CA PRO A 599 -3.76 11.07 -27.80
C PRO A 599 -3.06 10.15 -26.79
N LEU A 600 -3.52 8.91 -26.65
CA LEU A 600 -2.86 7.90 -25.80
C LEU A 600 -1.39 7.65 -26.19
N ALA A 601 -1.07 7.81 -27.49
CA ALA A 601 0.31 7.70 -27.97
C ALA A 601 1.27 8.72 -27.34
N MET A 602 0.77 9.88 -26.88
CA MET A 602 1.57 10.86 -26.16
C MET A 602 1.91 10.39 -24.74
N LEU A 603 1.00 9.68 -24.10
CA LEU A 603 1.20 9.14 -22.76
C LEU A 603 2.06 7.87 -22.77
N PHE A 604 1.75 6.93 -23.69
CA PHE A 604 2.39 5.62 -23.78
C PHE A 604 3.41 5.50 -24.93
N GLY A 605 3.71 6.59 -25.61
CA GLY A 605 4.75 6.64 -26.63
C GLY A 605 6.12 6.21 -26.07
N LYS A 606 7.12 6.28 -26.91
CA LYS A 606 8.50 5.92 -26.52
C LYS A 606 9.27 7.19 -26.14
N PRO A 607 9.18 7.65 -24.89
CA PRO A 607 10.12 8.67 -24.40
C PRO A 607 11.55 8.12 -24.56
N PRO A 608 12.56 9.00 -24.69
CA PRO A 608 13.94 8.56 -24.84
C PRO A 608 14.33 7.58 -23.75
N LYS A 609 14.96 6.46 -24.13
CA LYS A 609 15.46 5.50 -23.13
C LYS A 609 16.57 6.13 -22.32
N MET A 610 16.51 5.96 -21.00
CA MET A 610 17.57 6.38 -20.09
C MET A 610 18.89 5.65 -20.43
N ILE A 611 19.99 6.38 -20.46
CA ILE A 611 21.34 5.83 -20.57
C ILE A 611 22.00 5.95 -19.19
N ARG A 612 22.50 4.84 -18.66
CA ARG A 612 23.24 4.77 -17.39
C ARG A 612 24.69 4.47 -17.67
N GLU A 613 25.54 5.45 -17.45
CA GLU A 613 27.01 5.25 -17.56
C GLU A 613 27.58 4.97 -16.18
N ILE A 614 28.27 3.86 -16.06
CA ILE A 614 28.93 3.44 -14.83
C ILE A 614 30.35 2.92 -15.13
N LYS A 615 31.20 3.01 -14.13
CA LYS A 615 32.50 2.33 -14.10
C LYS A 615 32.41 1.10 -13.22
N GLU A 616 32.98 0.01 -13.70
CA GLU A 616 33.08 -1.20 -12.91
C GLU A 616 33.91 -0.93 -11.65
N LEU A 617 33.38 -1.36 -10.51
CA LEU A 617 34.17 -1.27 -9.28
C LEU A 617 35.22 -2.39 -9.28
N PRO A 618 36.42 -2.14 -8.71
CA PRO A 618 37.40 -3.20 -8.55
C PRO A 618 36.75 -4.40 -7.87
N ALA A 619 36.98 -5.58 -8.41
CA ALA A 619 36.51 -6.81 -7.80
C ALA A 619 36.95 -6.84 -6.33
N TYR A 620 36.01 -7.22 -5.45
CA TYR A 620 36.34 -7.44 -4.04
C TYR A 620 37.45 -8.50 -3.97
N SER A 621 38.61 -8.13 -3.47
CA SER A 621 39.59 -9.11 -3.09
C SER A 621 39.08 -9.80 -1.83
N PRO A 622 38.74 -11.10 -1.87
CA PRO A 622 38.37 -11.78 -0.66
C PRO A 622 39.48 -11.54 0.38
N ILE A 623 39.08 -11.16 1.58
CA ILE A 623 39.99 -11.16 2.73
C ILE A 623 40.65 -12.52 2.69
N SER A 624 41.99 -12.56 2.57
CA SER A 624 42.70 -13.81 2.67
C SER A 624 42.17 -14.54 3.89
N PRO A 625 41.74 -15.79 3.77
CA PRO A 625 41.29 -16.52 4.95
C PRO A 625 42.34 -16.29 6.03
N VAL A 626 41.91 -15.95 7.23
CA VAL A 626 42.80 -15.81 8.37
C VAL A 626 43.50 -17.19 8.49
N THR A 627 44.66 -17.30 7.86
CA THR A 627 45.46 -18.54 7.84
C THR A 627 46.30 -18.66 9.09
N ASP A 628 46.15 -17.75 10.02
CA ASP A 628 46.82 -17.83 11.31
C ASP A 628 46.01 -18.74 12.22
N ASP A 629 46.42 -20.02 12.22
CA ASP A 629 45.82 -21.06 13.07
C ASP A 629 45.83 -20.69 14.54
N THR A 630 46.71 -19.81 15.00
CA THR A 630 46.75 -19.29 16.37
C THR A 630 45.58 -18.36 16.65
N ILE A 631 45.25 -17.42 15.71
CA ILE A 631 44.08 -16.53 15.87
C ILE A 631 42.77 -17.34 15.79
N LEU A 632 42.70 -18.34 14.91
CA LEU A 632 41.58 -19.26 14.83
C LEU A 632 41.44 -20.11 16.10
N GLN A 633 42.51 -20.63 16.65
CA GLN A 633 42.49 -21.42 17.90
C GLN A 633 42.14 -20.55 19.10
N GLU A 634 42.71 -19.36 19.26
CA GLU A 634 42.36 -18.43 20.33
C GLU A 634 40.91 -17.92 20.21
N THR A 635 40.42 -17.71 19.00
CA THR A 635 39.02 -17.29 18.78
C THR A 635 38.04 -18.45 18.96
N VAL A 636 38.37 -19.66 18.58
CA VAL A 636 37.52 -20.85 18.75
C VAL A 636 37.51 -21.34 20.19
N MET A 637 38.59 -21.16 20.95
CA MET A 637 38.63 -21.44 22.39
C MET A 637 37.99 -20.32 23.23
N ALA A 638 37.73 -19.13 22.64
CA ALA A 638 36.87 -18.12 23.25
C ALA A 638 35.46 -18.71 23.39
N ASP A 639 35.11 -19.03 24.59
CA ASP A 639 33.86 -19.58 25.11
C ASP A 639 32.76 -19.82 24.06
N LEU A 640 32.63 -21.05 23.58
CA LEU A 640 31.60 -21.51 22.63
C LEU A 640 30.21 -21.03 23.03
N LYS A 641 29.94 -20.85 24.33
CA LYS A 641 28.71 -20.28 24.88
C LYS A 641 28.50 -18.85 24.43
N ILE A 642 29.53 -17.99 24.42
CA ILE A 642 29.45 -16.60 23.96
C ILE A 642 29.10 -16.55 22.48
N VAL A 643 29.75 -17.36 21.66
CA VAL A 643 29.51 -17.44 20.21
C VAL A 643 28.09 -17.94 19.94
N THR A 644 27.67 -19.01 20.62
CA THR A 644 26.29 -19.55 20.50
C THR A 644 25.25 -18.50 20.86
N VAL A 645 25.43 -17.81 21.99
CA VAL A 645 24.48 -16.75 22.40
C VAL A 645 24.45 -15.60 21.41
N ARG A 646 25.60 -15.21 20.82
CA ARG A 646 25.62 -14.16 19.79
C ARG A 646 24.86 -14.57 18.53
N VAL A 647 25.05 -15.83 18.06
CA VAL A 647 24.32 -16.34 16.89
C VAL A 647 22.81 -16.39 17.16
N LEU A 648 22.39 -16.90 18.32
CA LEU A 648 20.98 -16.97 18.71
C LEU A 648 20.33 -15.58 18.90
N ARG A 649 21.12 -14.57 19.26
CA ARG A 649 20.67 -13.18 19.40
C ARG A 649 20.79 -12.36 18.11
N PHE A 650 21.37 -12.94 17.05
CA PHE A 650 21.45 -12.25 15.78
C PHE A 650 20.02 -12.01 15.24
N PRO A 651 19.64 -10.79 14.84
CA PRO A 651 18.23 -10.46 14.53
C PRO A 651 17.59 -11.34 13.46
N THR A 652 18.38 -11.81 12.49
CA THR A 652 17.91 -12.76 11.45
C THR A 652 17.60 -14.15 12.03
N VAL A 653 18.29 -14.57 13.08
CA VAL A 653 18.17 -15.90 13.72
C VAL A 653 17.24 -15.88 14.93
N GLY A 654 17.22 -14.77 15.66
CA GLY A 654 16.45 -14.60 16.89
C GLY A 654 14.96 -14.88 16.69
N ASP A 655 14.32 -15.44 17.72
CA ASP A 655 12.90 -15.77 17.71
C ASP A 655 12.02 -14.54 17.53
N LYS A 656 11.09 -14.62 16.58
CA LYS A 656 10.11 -13.61 16.22
C LYS A 656 8.67 -14.13 16.31
N THR A 657 8.43 -15.12 17.13
CA THR A 657 7.11 -15.73 17.35
C THR A 657 6.04 -14.68 17.64
N PHE A 658 6.37 -13.61 18.37
CA PHE A 658 5.44 -12.52 18.69
C PHE A 658 4.93 -11.76 17.45
N LEU A 659 5.68 -11.70 16.35
CA LEU A 659 5.24 -11.08 15.10
C LEU A 659 4.30 -12.01 14.29
N ILE A 660 4.37 -13.32 14.52
CA ILE A 660 3.62 -14.33 13.79
C ILE A 660 2.31 -14.67 14.50
N THR A 661 2.34 -14.80 15.83
CA THR A 661 1.19 -15.27 16.63
C THR A 661 0.07 -14.26 16.77
N ILE A 662 0.32 -13.00 16.45
CA ILE A 662 -0.69 -11.94 16.53
C ILE A 662 -1.73 -12.04 15.41
N GLY A 663 -1.33 -12.56 14.23
CA GLY A 663 -2.20 -12.75 13.07
C GLY A 663 -2.87 -14.14 13.07
N ASP A 664 -4.02 -14.23 12.41
CA ASP A 664 -4.67 -15.52 12.12
C ASP A 664 -4.01 -16.16 10.88
N ARG A 665 -3.34 -17.29 11.11
CA ARG A 665 -2.65 -18.06 10.07
C ARG A 665 -3.56 -19.07 9.38
N THR A 666 -4.82 -19.21 9.80
CA THR A 666 -5.78 -20.21 9.32
C THR A 666 -7.01 -19.62 8.66
N VAL A 667 -7.11 -18.32 8.56
CA VAL A 667 -8.23 -17.64 7.93
C VAL A 667 -8.44 -18.16 6.49
N GLY A 668 -9.69 -18.40 6.11
CA GLY A 668 -10.03 -19.02 4.83
C GLY A 668 -10.03 -20.57 4.85
N GLY A 669 -9.43 -21.21 5.86
CA GLY A 669 -9.54 -22.65 6.12
C GLY A 669 -8.74 -23.58 5.21
N LEU A 670 -7.94 -23.05 4.27
CA LEU A 670 -7.15 -23.84 3.32
C LEU A 670 -5.67 -23.96 3.68
N THR A 671 -5.25 -23.44 4.84
CA THR A 671 -3.87 -23.54 5.30
C THR A 671 -3.53 -24.97 5.70
N VAL A 672 -2.54 -25.57 5.06
CA VAL A 672 -2.00 -26.90 5.39
C VAL A 672 -0.73 -26.77 6.22
N ARG A 673 0.11 -25.78 5.88
CA ARG A 673 1.35 -25.48 6.60
C ARG A 673 1.52 -23.99 6.73
N ASP A 674 1.63 -23.55 7.98
CA ASP A 674 2.02 -22.19 8.34
C ASP A 674 3.48 -22.15 8.86
N GLN A 675 3.86 -21.07 9.53
CA GLN A 675 5.20 -20.90 10.10
C GLN A 675 5.49 -21.83 11.28
N MET A 676 4.46 -22.36 11.94
CA MET A 676 4.60 -23.18 13.15
C MET A 676 4.71 -24.66 12.82
N VAL A 677 5.66 -25.35 13.46
CA VAL A 677 5.95 -26.76 13.17
C VAL A 677 5.86 -27.62 14.45
N GLY A 678 5.28 -28.78 14.27
CA GLY A 678 5.21 -29.83 15.27
C GLY A 678 4.30 -29.52 16.47
N PRO A 679 4.26 -30.42 17.47
CA PRO A 679 3.35 -30.29 18.63
C PRO A 679 3.70 -29.09 19.53
N TRP A 680 4.94 -28.59 19.44
CA TRP A 680 5.41 -27.46 20.22
C TRP A 680 5.17 -26.11 19.52
N GLN A 681 4.63 -26.11 18.30
CA GLN A 681 4.34 -24.89 17.52
C GLN A 681 5.57 -23.96 17.43
N VAL A 682 6.69 -24.52 16.97
CA VAL A 682 7.95 -23.75 16.82
C VAL A 682 7.95 -23.03 15.47
N PRO A 683 8.26 -21.73 15.41
CA PRO A 683 8.18 -20.93 14.18
C PRO A 683 9.41 -21.13 13.28
N VAL A 684 9.57 -22.31 12.70
CA VAL A 684 10.75 -22.74 11.93
C VAL A 684 10.42 -23.15 10.49
N ALA A 685 9.18 -23.04 10.04
CA ALA A 685 8.83 -23.30 8.64
C ALA A 685 9.07 -22.05 7.79
N ASP A 686 9.82 -22.23 6.69
CA ASP A 686 10.11 -21.19 5.70
C ASP A 686 9.35 -21.42 4.38
N CYS A 687 8.25 -22.19 4.43
CA CYS A 687 7.39 -22.51 3.31
C CYS A 687 5.94 -22.53 3.76
N GLY A 688 5.09 -21.75 3.11
CA GLY A 688 3.63 -21.79 3.27
C GLY A 688 3.00 -22.80 2.32
N VAL A 689 2.05 -23.62 2.80
CA VAL A 689 1.33 -24.58 1.96
C VAL A 689 -0.16 -24.42 2.18
N THR A 690 -0.91 -24.35 1.08
CA THR A 690 -2.38 -24.34 1.08
C THR A 690 -2.93 -25.57 0.36
N ALA A 691 -4.07 -26.10 0.81
CA ALA A 691 -4.82 -27.07 0.04
C ALA A 691 -5.44 -26.41 -1.20
N THR A 692 -5.58 -27.16 -2.27
CA THR A 692 -6.28 -26.70 -3.48
C THR A 692 -7.75 -26.43 -3.20
N ASP A 693 -8.39 -27.34 -2.46
CA ASP A 693 -9.77 -27.24 -1.99
C ASP A 693 -9.96 -28.03 -0.67
N PHE A 694 -11.19 -28.07 -0.16
CA PHE A 694 -11.52 -28.76 1.10
C PHE A 694 -11.63 -30.29 0.98
N GLY A 695 -11.67 -30.84 -0.24
CA GLY A 695 -11.94 -32.27 -0.47
C GLY A 695 -10.77 -33.04 -1.10
N SER A 696 -9.83 -32.36 -1.75
CA SER A 696 -8.69 -32.99 -2.44
C SER A 696 -7.46 -33.15 -1.52
N GLN A 697 -6.48 -33.92 -2.01
CA GLN A 697 -5.16 -34.06 -1.37
C GLN A 697 -4.06 -33.31 -2.13
N THR A 698 -4.45 -32.42 -3.02
CA THR A 698 -3.51 -31.55 -3.76
C THR A 698 -3.39 -30.20 -3.07
N GLY A 699 -2.29 -29.50 -3.33
CA GLY A 699 -2.02 -28.22 -2.71
C GLY A 699 -1.00 -27.40 -3.50
N GLU A 700 -0.82 -26.17 -3.07
CA GLU A 700 0.19 -25.25 -3.57
C GLU A 700 1.16 -24.86 -2.44
N ALA A 701 2.41 -24.70 -2.78
CA ALA A 701 3.46 -24.27 -1.86
C ALA A 701 4.17 -23.03 -2.36
N MET A 702 4.51 -22.12 -1.45
CA MET A 702 5.30 -20.93 -1.74
C MET A 702 6.41 -20.73 -0.73
N ALA A 703 7.57 -20.32 -1.22
CA ALA A 703 8.73 -19.96 -0.40
C ALA A 703 9.50 -18.79 -1.00
N VAL A 704 10.26 -18.10 -0.17
CA VAL A 704 11.11 -16.96 -0.54
C VAL A 704 12.54 -17.25 -0.20
N GLY A 705 13.47 -16.83 -1.09
CA GLY A 705 14.91 -16.80 -0.83
C GLY A 705 15.43 -15.37 -0.93
N GLU A 706 16.27 -14.97 0.03
CA GLU A 706 16.87 -13.64 0.06
C GLU A 706 18.34 -13.74 0.49
N ARG A 707 19.27 -13.26 -0.37
CA ARG A 707 20.72 -13.25 -0.15
C ARG A 707 21.36 -11.99 -0.76
N THR A 708 20.61 -10.90 -0.86
CA THR A 708 21.02 -9.67 -1.55
C THR A 708 22.38 -9.11 -1.06
N PRO A 709 22.70 -9.06 0.25
CA PRO A 709 24.00 -8.54 0.70
C PRO A 709 25.22 -9.26 0.13
N ILE A 710 25.08 -10.53 -0.25
CA ILE A 710 26.18 -11.31 -0.86
C ILE A 710 26.55 -10.74 -2.23
N ALA A 711 25.64 -10.04 -2.91
CA ALA A 711 25.92 -9.38 -4.19
C ALA A 711 27.03 -8.32 -4.10
N LEU A 712 27.31 -7.78 -2.93
CA LEU A 712 28.44 -6.87 -2.69
C LEU A 712 29.81 -7.54 -2.90
N PHE A 713 29.85 -8.87 -2.83
CA PHE A 713 31.05 -9.67 -3.00
C PHE A 713 31.02 -10.48 -4.29
N ASN A 714 29.86 -11.08 -4.59
CA ASN A 714 29.66 -11.91 -5.77
C ASN A 714 28.18 -11.96 -6.14
N ALA A 715 27.76 -11.10 -7.07
CA ALA A 715 26.38 -10.98 -7.49
C ALA A 715 25.80 -12.29 -8.10
N PRO A 716 26.51 -13.03 -8.98
CA PRO A 716 26.03 -14.32 -9.46
C PRO A 716 25.82 -15.37 -8.36
N ALA A 717 26.67 -15.37 -7.33
CA ALA A 717 26.52 -16.28 -6.19
C ALA A 717 25.30 -15.89 -5.34
N ALA A 718 25.06 -14.58 -5.12
CA ALA A 718 23.89 -14.10 -4.40
C ALA A 718 22.58 -14.57 -5.05
N GLY A 719 22.46 -14.45 -6.38
CA GLY A 719 21.30 -14.93 -7.13
C GLY A 719 21.10 -16.44 -7.00
N ARG A 720 22.17 -17.26 -7.20
CA ARG A 720 22.08 -18.71 -7.03
C ARG A 720 21.70 -19.12 -5.61
N MET A 721 22.23 -18.44 -4.60
CA MET A 721 21.93 -18.74 -3.20
C MET A 721 20.48 -18.39 -2.84
N ALA A 722 19.95 -17.28 -3.34
CA ALA A 722 18.56 -16.89 -3.12
C ALA A 722 17.58 -17.92 -3.73
N ILE A 723 17.83 -18.33 -4.98
CA ILE A 723 17.02 -19.38 -5.64
C ILE A 723 17.19 -20.73 -4.92
N GLY A 724 18.42 -21.10 -4.54
CA GLY A 724 18.70 -22.33 -3.80
C GLY A 724 17.99 -22.38 -2.45
N GLU A 725 17.90 -21.25 -1.74
CA GLU A 725 17.14 -21.14 -0.49
C GLU A 725 15.65 -21.42 -0.72
N ALA A 726 15.03 -20.75 -1.69
CA ALA A 726 13.62 -20.94 -2.00
C ALA A 726 13.30 -22.41 -2.41
N ILE A 727 14.12 -23.01 -3.27
CA ILE A 727 13.97 -24.42 -3.67
C ILE A 727 14.12 -25.37 -2.47
N THR A 728 15.09 -25.11 -1.60
CA THR A 728 15.34 -25.96 -0.42
C THR A 728 14.16 -25.89 0.54
N ASN A 729 13.58 -24.69 0.75
CA ASN A 729 12.42 -24.48 1.60
C ASN A 729 11.19 -25.20 1.06
N ILE A 730 10.92 -25.14 -0.24
CA ILE A 730 9.81 -25.88 -0.87
C ILE A 730 10.05 -27.39 -0.80
N ALA A 731 11.29 -27.85 -1.06
CA ALA A 731 11.61 -29.28 -1.04
C ALA A 731 11.51 -29.90 0.36
N ALA A 732 11.62 -29.10 1.42
CA ALA A 732 11.46 -29.52 2.80
C ALA A 732 10.00 -29.57 3.26
N ALA A 733 9.07 -29.01 2.50
CA ALA A 733 7.63 -29.01 2.78
C ALA A 733 6.93 -30.23 2.20
#